data_35f834e31dbcef321a4535d0431016c2
#
_entry.id   35f834e31dbcef321a4535d0431016c2
#
_cell.length_a   1.000
_cell.length_b   1.000
_cell.length_c   1.000
_cell.angle_alpha   90.00
_cell.angle_beta   90.00
_cell.angle_gamma   90.00
#
_symmetry.space_group_name_H-M   'P 1'
#
loop_
_entity.id
_entity.type
_entity.pdbx_description
1 polymer ?
#
loop_
_entity_poly.entity_id
_entity_poly.type
_entity_poly.pdbx_seq_one_letter_code
_entity_poly.pdbx_strand_id
1 'polypeptide(L)'
;MNIVYHEKGKVFHLFNDTVSYILMVLPHGGLGSLYFGAALRDREGFEHLFERAHRGMTACVFADSRDYSLDAIRQELPTYGSSDFRRPALNVLQENGSRILDLQFKDWRVEDGKPKLAGLPATYVESPSEAKTLIITLEDAPTGLCVELLYTIFAEGNAIARSMRCHNAGMEMLHLQKVMSLSIDLPDTDYEWLELTGAWARERHVERRALATGITAIGSRRGHSSGQYNPFVALVRPETTEMQGEVLAVSLVYSGNFEMLAEVDNHGVTRLQAGIHSTDFDWTLATGETFQTPEAVLVWSDEGLNGMSRTYHRLYQRRLARGTWRDKVRPILINNWEATYFDFTEEKLLAIADVAAQCGVELFVLDDGWFGARTSDHAGLGDWTVNPDRLPNGIDGLAEKIEARGMKFGIWVELEMVNEDSDLYRAHPDWVLSVPGRRKSLGRSQCVLDFSRQDVVDNIYEQMAAILASGKVSYVKWDMNRSITECWSHALPAARQGEVFHRYILGLYDLYERLTTAFPHVLFESCASGGNRFDPGMLYYAPQAWTSDNSDAVERQKIQYGTSMCYPLSSMGSHVSVVPNHQVNRVTPLHTRANTAYFGTFGYELDLGKLSAEEIAEVKDEIAFMKEYREIFQFGTFYRLQSPFEHNVMAWMCVSGDQKTAIVGWYRTLNRVNDRFARVRLAGLLPDTLYEDSRSGARCYGDELMHYGLITTDGTTGEPHPEDGLTTDFDSRLYVLNAVE
;
A
#
# COMPACT_ATOMS: atom_id res chain seq x y z
N MET A 1 13.35 6.74 -22.46
CA MET A 1 11.88 6.79 -22.56
C MET A 1 11.46 7.78 -23.63
N ASN A 2 10.41 7.44 -24.38
CA ASN A 2 9.84 8.26 -25.44
C ASN A 2 8.32 8.15 -25.46
N ILE A 3 7.69 9.19 -26.03
CA ILE A 3 6.28 9.20 -26.40
C ILE A 3 6.24 9.67 -27.86
N VAL A 4 5.75 8.80 -28.74
CA VAL A 4 5.69 9.07 -30.18
C VAL A 4 4.23 8.99 -30.64
N TYR A 5 3.81 9.96 -31.44
CA TYR A 5 2.52 9.92 -32.14
C TYR A 5 2.74 9.66 -33.63
N HIS A 6 2.18 8.56 -34.12
CA HIS A 6 2.20 8.16 -35.53
C HIS A 6 0.94 8.68 -36.21
N GLU A 7 1.05 9.78 -36.92
CA GLU A 7 -0.09 10.55 -37.46
C GLU A 7 -0.95 9.73 -38.43
N LYS A 8 -0.33 8.93 -39.28
CA LYS A 8 -1.02 8.13 -40.31
C LYS A 8 -1.99 7.12 -39.71
N GLY A 9 -1.57 6.43 -38.64
CA GLY A 9 -2.38 5.43 -37.93
C GLY A 9 -3.11 5.99 -36.73
N LYS A 10 -2.85 7.26 -36.38
CA LYS A 10 -3.33 7.92 -35.15
C LYS A 10 -3.00 7.10 -33.90
N VAL A 11 -1.78 6.61 -33.82
CA VAL A 11 -1.30 5.71 -32.75
C VAL A 11 -0.31 6.44 -31.87
N PHE A 12 -0.48 6.30 -30.56
CA PHE A 12 0.47 6.73 -29.55
C PHE A 12 1.27 5.52 -29.06
N HIS A 13 2.59 5.66 -29.04
CA HIS A 13 3.51 4.67 -28.48
C HIS A 13 4.34 5.33 -27.38
N LEU A 14 4.09 4.90 -26.14
CA LEU A 14 4.88 5.26 -24.96
C LEU A 14 5.83 4.10 -24.66
N PHE A 15 7.13 4.35 -24.58
CA PHE A 15 8.09 3.28 -24.33
C PHE A 15 9.37 3.76 -23.65
N ASN A 16 9.99 2.85 -22.93
CA ASN A 16 11.37 2.92 -22.48
C ASN A 16 12.10 1.62 -22.88
N ASP A 17 13.24 1.32 -22.25
CA ASP A 17 14.04 0.13 -22.62
C ASP A 17 13.38 -1.19 -22.19
N THR A 18 12.36 -1.15 -21.35
CA THR A 18 11.76 -2.34 -20.69
C THR A 18 10.28 -2.54 -20.97
N VAL A 19 9.51 -1.46 -21.18
CA VAL A 19 8.05 -1.52 -21.32
C VAL A 19 7.54 -0.67 -22.47
N SER A 20 6.47 -1.13 -23.12
CA SER A 20 5.71 -0.37 -24.14
C SER A 20 4.22 -0.32 -23.79
N TYR A 21 3.61 0.84 -24.01
CA TYR A 21 2.17 1.06 -23.96
C TYR A 21 1.73 1.67 -25.29
N ILE A 22 0.81 1.01 -26.00
CA ILE A 22 0.36 1.45 -27.34
C ILE A 22 -1.16 1.58 -27.35
N LEU A 23 -1.63 2.73 -27.78
CA LEU A 23 -3.05 3.02 -27.96
C LEU A 23 -3.29 3.80 -29.23
N MET A 24 -4.53 3.79 -29.73
CA MET A 24 -4.88 4.48 -30.96
C MET A 24 -6.18 5.28 -30.82
N VAL A 25 -6.34 6.29 -31.66
CA VAL A 25 -7.63 6.92 -31.88
C VAL A 25 -8.43 6.03 -32.84
N LEU A 26 -9.55 5.52 -32.33
CA LEU A 26 -10.46 4.65 -33.07
C LEU A 26 -11.24 5.40 -34.16
N PRO A 27 -11.76 4.73 -35.20
CA PRO A 27 -12.50 5.37 -36.28
C PRO A 27 -13.69 6.22 -35.85
N HIS A 28 -14.33 5.90 -34.73
CA HIS A 28 -15.45 6.67 -34.17
C HIS A 28 -14.99 7.82 -33.25
N GLY A 29 -13.70 8.05 -33.08
CA GLY A 29 -13.15 9.13 -32.26
C GLY A 29 -12.78 8.74 -30.82
N GLY A 30 -13.23 7.59 -30.32
CA GLY A 30 -12.79 7.06 -29.00
C GLY A 30 -11.35 6.56 -29.03
N LEU A 31 -10.86 6.01 -27.90
CA LEU A 31 -9.50 5.46 -27.78
C LEU A 31 -9.55 3.94 -27.65
N GLY A 32 -8.65 3.25 -28.35
CA GLY A 32 -8.50 1.80 -28.33
C GLY A 32 -7.19 1.36 -27.68
N SER A 33 -7.23 0.28 -26.88
CA SER A 33 -6.07 -0.39 -26.33
C SER A 33 -5.45 -1.32 -27.39
N LEU A 34 -4.18 -1.14 -27.71
CA LEU A 34 -3.46 -2.02 -28.63
C LEU A 34 -2.53 -2.97 -27.89
N TYR A 35 -1.68 -2.46 -27.00
CA TYR A 35 -0.67 -3.26 -26.34
C TYR A 35 -0.21 -2.63 -25.01
N PHE A 36 0.05 -3.47 -24.01
CA PHE A 36 0.85 -3.14 -22.84
C PHE A 36 1.67 -4.37 -22.45
N GLY A 37 2.98 -4.21 -22.30
CA GLY A 37 3.89 -5.34 -22.00
C GLY A 37 5.35 -4.99 -22.25
N ALA A 38 6.16 -5.99 -22.56
CA ALA A 38 7.57 -5.85 -22.89
C ALA A 38 7.80 -4.76 -23.97
N ALA A 39 8.95 -4.09 -23.91
CA ALA A 39 9.32 -3.07 -24.87
C ALA A 39 9.27 -3.57 -26.31
N LEU A 40 8.49 -2.91 -27.14
CA LEU A 40 8.45 -3.14 -28.57
C LEU A 40 9.28 -2.07 -29.30
N ARG A 41 9.89 -2.49 -30.42
CA ARG A 41 10.56 -1.54 -31.29
C ARG A 41 9.56 -0.54 -31.88
N ASP A 42 9.86 0.73 -31.78
CA ASP A 42 9.03 1.76 -32.40
C ASP A 42 9.03 1.63 -33.91
N ARG A 43 7.84 1.77 -34.49
CA ARG A 43 7.62 1.74 -35.96
C ARG A 43 6.34 2.45 -36.33
N GLU A 44 6.26 2.98 -37.54
CA GLU A 44 4.97 3.32 -38.15
C GLU A 44 4.15 2.05 -38.41
N GLY A 45 2.83 2.13 -38.27
CA GLY A 45 1.94 1.04 -38.66
C GLY A 45 1.74 -0.01 -37.57
N PHE A 46 1.30 0.38 -36.38
CA PHE A 46 0.80 -0.52 -35.34
C PHE A 46 -0.64 -0.94 -35.52
N GLU A 47 -1.34 -0.49 -36.60
CA GLU A 47 -2.75 -0.76 -36.85
C GLU A 47 -3.04 -2.26 -37.01
N HIS A 48 -2.04 -3.08 -37.32
CA HIS A 48 -2.16 -4.54 -37.37
C HIS A 48 -2.43 -5.18 -36.00
N LEU A 49 -2.21 -4.45 -34.88
CA LEU A 49 -2.58 -4.88 -33.53
C LEU A 49 -4.05 -4.60 -33.22
N PHE A 50 -4.75 -3.85 -34.09
CA PHE A 50 -6.17 -3.56 -33.96
C PHE A 50 -7.00 -4.64 -34.62
N GLU A 51 -7.62 -5.49 -33.83
CA GLU A 51 -8.44 -6.59 -34.29
C GLU A 51 -9.88 -6.16 -34.55
N ARG A 52 -10.42 -6.53 -35.71
CA ARG A 52 -11.80 -6.30 -36.11
C ARG A 52 -12.34 -7.59 -36.73
N ALA A 53 -13.56 -7.97 -36.34
CA ALA A 53 -14.24 -9.10 -36.94
C ALA A 53 -15.74 -8.95 -36.79
N HIS A 54 -16.49 -9.35 -37.81
CA HIS A 54 -17.95 -9.42 -37.71
C HIS A 54 -18.36 -10.40 -36.62
N ARG A 55 -19.22 -9.93 -35.73
CA ARG A 55 -19.86 -10.77 -34.69
C ARG A 55 -21.36 -10.73 -34.90
N GLY A 56 -22.02 -11.86 -34.78
CA GLY A 56 -23.48 -11.97 -34.92
C GLY A 56 -24.21 -11.25 -33.78
N MET A 57 -25.35 -10.66 -34.04
CA MET A 57 -26.22 -10.00 -33.05
C MET A 57 -25.62 -8.74 -32.38
N THR A 58 -24.52 -8.22 -32.87
CA THR A 58 -23.93 -6.98 -32.35
C THR A 58 -24.45 -5.74 -33.06
N ALA A 59 -24.63 -4.64 -32.33
CA ALA A 59 -24.87 -3.33 -32.92
C ALA A 59 -23.59 -2.73 -33.50
N CYS A 60 -23.67 -2.14 -34.69
CA CYS A 60 -22.53 -1.55 -35.36
C CYS A 60 -22.53 -0.02 -35.17
N VAL A 61 -21.36 0.56 -34.95
CA VAL A 61 -21.20 2.03 -34.80
C VAL A 61 -21.54 2.74 -36.12
N PHE A 62 -21.14 2.13 -37.27
CA PHE A 62 -21.39 2.68 -38.60
C PHE A 62 -22.31 1.73 -39.40
N ALA A 63 -23.29 2.27 -40.09
CA ALA A 63 -24.37 1.54 -40.73
C ALA A 63 -23.92 0.36 -41.61
N ASP A 64 -22.85 0.48 -42.35
CA ASP A 64 -22.36 -0.56 -43.27
C ASP A 64 -21.12 -1.32 -42.80
N SER A 65 -20.69 -1.09 -41.57
CA SER A 65 -19.43 -1.66 -41.01
C SER A 65 -19.75 -2.76 -40.00
N ARG A 66 -20.14 -3.94 -40.49
CA ARG A 66 -20.53 -5.10 -39.65
C ARG A 66 -19.41 -5.67 -38.78
N ASP A 67 -18.17 -5.30 -39.06
CA ASP A 67 -16.98 -5.69 -38.32
C ASP A 67 -16.57 -4.64 -37.26
N TYR A 68 -17.35 -3.58 -37.09
CA TYR A 68 -17.06 -2.52 -36.16
C TYR A 68 -18.17 -2.32 -35.12
N SER A 69 -18.06 -3.03 -34.01
CA SER A 69 -18.95 -2.94 -32.84
C SER A 69 -18.12 -2.77 -31.57
N LEU A 70 -18.50 -1.83 -30.72
CA LEU A 70 -17.80 -1.59 -29.45
C LEU A 70 -17.93 -2.77 -28.48
N ASP A 71 -18.91 -3.68 -28.69
CA ASP A 71 -19.05 -4.93 -27.94
C ASP A 71 -17.83 -5.87 -28.09
N ALA A 72 -17.09 -5.78 -29.20
CA ALA A 72 -15.95 -6.63 -29.49
C ALA A 72 -14.61 -5.85 -29.62
N ILE A 73 -14.64 -4.53 -29.54
CA ILE A 73 -13.44 -3.70 -29.70
C ILE A 73 -12.80 -3.40 -28.35
N ARG A 74 -11.48 -3.49 -28.28
CA ARG A 74 -10.70 -3.11 -27.11
C ARG A 74 -10.61 -1.61 -26.96
N GLN A 75 -10.94 -1.08 -25.77
CA GLN A 75 -11.05 0.34 -25.48
C GLN A 75 -10.21 0.76 -24.26
N GLU A 76 -9.77 2.03 -24.24
CA GLU A 76 -9.07 2.69 -23.13
C GLU A 76 -10.02 3.38 -22.16
N LEU A 77 -11.11 3.95 -22.66
CA LEU A 77 -12.12 4.64 -21.87
C LEU A 77 -13.52 4.23 -22.33
N PRO A 78 -13.97 3.01 -22.01
CA PRO A 78 -15.34 2.61 -22.32
C PRO A 78 -16.34 3.43 -21.49
N THR A 79 -17.37 3.97 -22.17
CA THR A 79 -18.48 4.67 -21.53
C THR A 79 -19.75 3.81 -21.56
N TYR A 80 -20.74 4.21 -20.77
CA TYR A 80 -22.05 3.53 -20.79
C TYR A 80 -22.78 3.76 -22.12
N GLY A 81 -23.32 2.68 -22.67
CA GLY A 81 -24.08 2.70 -23.92
C GLY A 81 -23.22 2.51 -25.16
N SER A 82 -23.72 2.92 -26.31
CA SER A 82 -23.01 2.88 -27.62
C SER A 82 -22.54 1.49 -28.06
N SER A 83 -23.29 0.42 -27.72
CA SER A 83 -23.04 -0.98 -28.01
C SER A 83 -21.92 -1.69 -27.21
N ASP A 84 -21.25 -1.05 -26.29
CA ASP A 84 -20.40 -1.76 -25.31
C ASP A 84 -21.25 -2.15 -24.09
N PHE A 85 -21.46 -3.43 -23.85
CA PHE A 85 -22.24 -3.96 -22.73
C PHE A 85 -21.38 -4.37 -21.54
N ARG A 86 -20.05 -4.33 -21.68
CA ARG A 86 -19.08 -4.58 -20.61
C ARG A 86 -19.08 -3.41 -19.62
N ARG A 87 -18.42 -3.57 -18.48
CA ARG A 87 -18.32 -2.55 -17.45
C ARG A 87 -17.72 -1.26 -18.00
N PRO A 88 -18.43 -0.11 -17.91
CA PRO A 88 -17.87 1.18 -18.30
C PRO A 88 -16.79 1.65 -17.32
N ALA A 89 -15.83 2.43 -17.80
CA ALA A 89 -14.86 3.14 -16.97
C ALA A 89 -15.37 4.51 -16.50
N LEU A 90 -16.27 5.12 -17.27
CA LEU A 90 -16.90 6.39 -16.96
C LEU A 90 -18.42 6.28 -17.13
N ASN A 91 -19.17 6.74 -16.12
CA ASN A 91 -20.62 6.84 -16.16
C ASN A 91 -21.04 8.20 -15.60
N VAL A 92 -21.73 8.98 -16.42
CA VAL A 92 -22.15 10.37 -16.10
C VAL A 92 -23.65 10.49 -16.31
N LEU A 93 -24.37 10.86 -15.27
CA LEU A 93 -25.79 11.20 -15.36
C LEU A 93 -25.95 12.69 -15.71
N GLN A 94 -26.65 12.97 -16.77
CA GLN A 94 -26.99 14.31 -17.28
C GLN A 94 -28.33 14.79 -16.71
N GLU A 95 -28.60 16.08 -16.74
CA GLU A 95 -29.88 16.66 -16.23
C GLU A 95 -31.12 16.10 -16.92
N ASN A 96 -31.04 15.73 -18.19
CA ASN A 96 -32.12 15.10 -18.94
C ASN A 96 -32.35 13.62 -18.60
N GLY A 97 -31.57 13.05 -17.66
CA GLY A 97 -31.62 11.65 -17.25
C GLY A 97 -30.83 10.69 -18.15
N SER A 98 -30.21 11.15 -19.22
CA SER A 98 -29.32 10.35 -20.08
C SER A 98 -28.01 10.01 -19.36
N ARG A 99 -27.43 8.86 -19.74
CA ARG A 99 -26.04 8.48 -19.36
C ARG A 99 -25.18 8.24 -20.60
N ILE A 100 -25.71 8.52 -21.79
CA ILE A 100 -25.01 8.26 -23.04
C ILE A 100 -24.01 9.40 -23.28
N LEU A 101 -22.76 9.04 -23.50
CA LEU A 101 -21.67 9.95 -23.88
C LEU A 101 -21.11 9.50 -25.24
N ASP A 102 -20.71 10.46 -26.05
CA ASP A 102 -19.95 10.26 -27.30
C ASP A 102 -18.64 11.03 -27.24
N LEU A 103 -17.71 10.52 -26.45
CA LEU A 103 -16.41 11.13 -26.23
C LEU A 103 -15.53 11.04 -27.48
N GLN A 104 -15.27 12.16 -28.11
CA GLN A 104 -14.46 12.28 -29.32
C GLN A 104 -13.06 12.81 -29.01
N PHE A 105 -12.03 12.20 -29.59
CA PHE A 105 -10.66 12.72 -29.54
C PHE A 105 -10.61 14.16 -30.04
N LYS A 106 -10.08 15.03 -29.20
CA LYS A 106 -9.99 16.48 -29.48
C LYS A 106 -8.55 16.91 -29.72
N ASP A 107 -7.66 16.60 -28.78
CA ASP A 107 -6.27 17.07 -28.79
C ASP A 107 -5.39 16.21 -27.91
N TRP A 108 -4.08 16.39 -27.99
CA TRP A 108 -3.10 15.78 -27.12
C TRP A 108 -1.87 16.66 -26.93
N ARG A 109 -1.17 16.43 -25.81
CA ARG A 109 0.13 17.06 -25.54
C ARG A 109 1.02 16.12 -24.75
N VAL A 110 2.33 16.38 -24.81
CA VAL A 110 3.33 15.71 -23.98
C VAL A 110 3.99 16.73 -23.07
N GLU A 111 4.07 16.42 -21.80
CA GLU A 111 4.76 17.22 -20.80
C GLU A 111 5.99 16.43 -20.31
N ASP A 112 7.15 17.12 -20.18
CA ASP A 112 8.30 16.55 -19.50
C ASP A 112 8.05 16.52 -17.99
N GLY A 113 8.36 15.40 -17.35
CA GLY A 113 8.05 15.17 -15.95
C GLY A 113 6.64 14.62 -15.73
N LYS A 114 6.12 14.84 -14.53
CA LYS A 114 4.82 14.32 -14.08
C LYS A 114 3.99 15.39 -13.39
N PRO A 115 2.78 15.70 -13.89
CA PRO A 115 1.86 16.65 -13.25
C PRO A 115 1.44 16.19 -11.85
N LYS A 116 1.32 17.12 -10.91
CA LYS A 116 0.71 16.85 -9.61
C LYS A 116 -0.80 16.63 -9.76
N LEU A 117 -1.35 15.76 -8.94
CA LEU A 117 -2.78 15.56 -8.80
C LEU A 117 -3.31 16.49 -7.69
N ALA A 118 -4.35 17.26 -7.99
CA ALA A 118 -4.90 18.22 -7.05
C ALA A 118 -5.54 17.52 -5.83
N GLY A 119 -4.99 17.77 -4.63
CA GLY A 119 -5.52 17.23 -3.38
C GLY A 119 -5.34 15.71 -3.17
N LEU A 120 -4.63 15.03 -4.07
CA LEU A 120 -4.46 13.57 -4.02
C LEU A 120 -2.97 13.19 -3.99
N PRO A 121 -2.63 12.12 -3.25
CA PRO A 121 -1.31 11.52 -3.32
C PRO A 121 -1.08 10.90 -4.71
N ALA A 122 0.15 10.96 -5.17
CA ALA A 122 0.57 10.36 -6.43
C ALA A 122 2.07 10.12 -6.43
N THR A 123 2.54 9.22 -7.28
CA THR A 123 3.96 9.16 -7.59
C THR A 123 4.42 10.49 -8.16
N TYR A 124 5.68 10.86 -7.93
CA TYR A 124 6.25 12.14 -8.36
C TYR A 124 7.64 11.96 -8.96
N VAL A 125 8.17 13.03 -9.52
CA VAL A 125 9.55 13.09 -10.02
C VAL A 125 10.28 14.30 -9.40
N GLU A 126 11.58 14.17 -9.22
CA GLU A 126 12.43 15.27 -8.72
C GLU A 126 13.05 16.07 -9.87
N SER A 127 13.15 15.43 -11.04
CA SER A 127 13.60 16.09 -12.28
C SER A 127 12.64 15.79 -13.43
N PRO A 128 12.37 16.76 -14.31
CA PRO A 128 11.58 16.52 -15.53
C PRO A 128 12.12 15.41 -16.44
N SER A 129 13.41 15.10 -16.34
CA SER A 129 14.04 14.02 -17.13
C SER A 129 13.68 12.61 -16.66
N GLU A 130 13.08 12.45 -15.49
CA GLU A 130 12.73 11.14 -14.91
C GLU A 130 11.44 10.55 -15.47
N ALA A 131 10.57 11.36 -16.08
CA ALA A 131 9.32 10.90 -16.67
C ALA A 131 8.88 11.78 -17.84
N LYS A 132 7.96 11.23 -18.63
CA LYS A 132 7.15 11.99 -19.60
C LYS A 132 5.69 11.63 -19.43
N THR A 133 4.81 12.62 -19.57
CA THR A 133 3.37 12.42 -19.46
C THR A 133 2.68 12.77 -20.77
N LEU A 134 1.99 11.80 -21.36
CA LEU A 134 1.03 12.01 -22.42
C LEU A 134 -0.31 12.41 -21.80
N ILE A 135 -0.90 13.48 -22.29
CA ILE A 135 -2.24 13.93 -21.92
C ILE A 135 -3.09 13.94 -23.18
N ILE A 136 -4.15 13.13 -23.20
CA ILE A 136 -5.10 13.06 -24.32
C ILE A 136 -6.41 13.65 -23.85
N THR A 137 -6.94 14.60 -24.61
CA THR A 137 -8.22 15.26 -24.36
C THR A 137 -9.31 14.66 -25.26
N LEU A 138 -10.39 14.21 -24.63
CA LEU A 138 -11.64 13.81 -25.27
C LEU A 138 -12.74 14.81 -24.89
N GLU A 139 -13.71 14.98 -25.77
CA GLU A 139 -14.86 15.89 -25.54
C GLU A 139 -16.17 15.23 -25.95
N ASP A 140 -17.17 15.34 -25.11
CA ASP A 140 -18.57 15.10 -25.45
C ASP A 140 -19.24 16.44 -25.73
N ALA A 141 -19.33 16.80 -27.01
CA ALA A 141 -19.79 18.14 -27.44
C ALA A 141 -21.21 18.51 -26.97
N PRO A 142 -22.20 17.57 -26.90
CA PRO A 142 -23.53 17.91 -26.40
C PRO A 142 -23.56 18.33 -24.93
N THR A 143 -22.78 17.72 -24.07
CA THR A 143 -22.73 18.04 -22.62
C THR A 143 -21.65 19.06 -22.28
N GLY A 144 -20.66 19.26 -23.16
CA GLY A 144 -19.46 20.04 -22.85
C GLY A 144 -18.51 19.37 -21.86
N LEU A 145 -18.68 18.07 -21.61
CA LEU A 145 -17.75 17.30 -20.77
C LEU A 145 -16.41 17.12 -21.50
N CYS A 146 -15.34 17.63 -20.92
CA CYS A 146 -13.97 17.39 -21.36
C CYS A 146 -13.29 16.37 -20.41
N VAL A 147 -12.69 15.33 -20.99
CA VAL A 147 -11.97 14.29 -20.24
C VAL A 147 -10.51 14.29 -20.67
N GLU A 148 -9.59 14.54 -19.74
CA GLU A 148 -8.16 14.35 -19.95
C GLU A 148 -7.71 13.00 -19.36
N LEU A 149 -7.10 12.16 -20.19
CA LEU A 149 -6.43 10.94 -19.76
C LEU A 149 -4.93 11.18 -19.66
N LEU A 150 -4.35 10.93 -18.49
CA LEU A 150 -2.94 11.12 -18.23
C LEU A 150 -2.23 9.77 -18.19
N TYR A 151 -1.16 9.66 -18.98
CA TYR A 151 -0.30 8.46 -19.07
C TYR A 151 1.14 8.90 -18.79
N THR A 152 1.67 8.55 -17.64
CA THR A 152 3.07 8.87 -17.30
C THR A 152 3.94 7.64 -17.43
N ILE A 153 4.97 7.72 -18.27
CA ILE A 153 6.03 6.72 -18.37
C ILE A 153 7.30 7.23 -17.67
N PHE A 154 7.91 6.37 -16.86
CA PHE A 154 9.15 6.68 -16.16
C PHE A 154 10.37 6.30 -17.00
N ALA A 155 11.48 7.02 -16.80
CA ALA A 155 12.75 6.74 -17.48
C ALA A 155 13.31 5.38 -17.11
N GLU A 156 13.17 5.01 -15.86
CA GLU A 156 13.61 3.75 -15.29
C GLU A 156 12.44 2.92 -14.78
N GLY A 157 12.57 1.60 -14.88
CA GLY A 157 11.57 0.65 -14.39
C GLY A 157 10.43 0.38 -15.37
N ASN A 158 9.56 -0.56 -14.98
CA ASN A 158 8.54 -1.16 -15.83
C ASN A 158 7.15 -0.64 -15.45
N ALA A 159 7.03 0.64 -15.06
CA ALA A 159 5.81 1.23 -14.55
C ALA A 159 5.22 2.32 -15.46
N ILE A 160 3.89 2.36 -15.51
CA ILE A 160 3.09 3.42 -16.13
C ILE A 160 2.08 3.93 -15.10
N ALA A 161 2.05 5.23 -14.83
CA ALA A 161 1.04 5.82 -13.97
C ALA A 161 -0.13 6.38 -14.81
N ARG A 162 -1.37 6.15 -14.35
CA ARG A 162 -2.63 6.51 -15.01
C ARG A 162 -3.52 7.32 -14.08
N SER A 163 -4.14 8.36 -14.60
CA SER A 163 -5.23 9.09 -13.95
C SER A 163 -6.11 9.81 -14.99
N MET A 164 -7.23 10.35 -14.53
CA MET A 164 -8.19 11.03 -15.38
C MET A 164 -8.66 12.34 -14.74
N ARG A 165 -8.90 13.36 -15.54
CA ARG A 165 -9.59 14.60 -15.15
C ARG A 165 -10.88 14.71 -15.94
N CYS A 166 -11.98 15.03 -15.25
CA CYS A 166 -13.26 15.35 -15.85
C CYS A 166 -13.55 16.82 -15.61
N HIS A 167 -13.63 17.63 -16.65
CA HIS A 167 -13.94 19.06 -16.60
C HIS A 167 -15.28 19.35 -17.27
N ASN A 168 -16.19 20.01 -16.55
CA ASN A 168 -17.46 20.46 -17.12
C ASN A 168 -17.33 21.84 -17.73
N ALA A 169 -17.09 21.91 -19.03
CA ALA A 169 -17.11 23.15 -19.80
C ALA A 169 -18.51 23.51 -20.33
N GLY A 170 -19.53 22.68 -20.08
CA GLY A 170 -20.91 22.87 -20.47
C GLY A 170 -21.69 23.79 -19.53
N MET A 171 -22.99 23.91 -19.80
CA MET A 171 -23.90 24.78 -19.05
C MET A 171 -24.72 24.03 -17.99
N GLU A 172 -24.87 22.73 -18.15
CA GLU A 172 -25.68 21.86 -17.28
C GLU A 172 -24.81 21.20 -16.21
N MET A 173 -25.42 20.86 -15.08
CA MET A 173 -24.80 20.10 -14.02
C MET A 173 -24.67 18.63 -14.43
N LEU A 174 -23.51 18.04 -14.16
CA LEU A 174 -23.24 16.63 -14.44
C LEU A 174 -23.03 15.88 -13.11
N HIS A 175 -23.45 14.62 -13.07
CA HIS A 175 -23.23 13.72 -11.95
C HIS A 175 -22.30 12.57 -12.35
N LEU A 176 -21.09 12.56 -11.82
CA LEU A 176 -20.15 11.47 -12.04
C LEU A 176 -20.51 10.31 -11.10
N GLN A 177 -21.02 9.20 -11.68
CA GLN A 177 -21.46 8.03 -10.92
C GLN A 177 -20.45 6.88 -10.95
N LYS A 178 -19.53 6.90 -11.92
CA LYS A 178 -18.38 6.00 -11.99
C LYS A 178 -17.22 6.73 -12.68
N VAL A 179 -16.05 6.65 -12.06
CA VAL A 179 -14.81 7.27 -12.58
C VAL A 179 -13.63 6.35 -12.26
N MET A 180 -13.21 5.57 -13.24
CA MET A 180 -12.04 4.69 -13.08
C MET A 180 -10.76 5.43 -13.42
N SER A 181 -9.75 5.31 -12.56
CA SER A 181 -8.41 5.86 -12.81
C SER A 181 -7.70 5.14 -13.96
N LEU A 182 -8.02 3.86 -14.12
CA LEU A 182 -7.50 2.96 -15.15
C LEU A 182 -8.64 2.14 -15.75
N SER A 183 -8.63 2.01 -17.06
CA SER A 183 -9.24 0.90 -17.81
C SER A 183 -8.28 0.50 -18.90
N ILE A 184 -8.12 -0.80 -19.12
CA ILE A 184 -7.34 -1.39 -20.22
C ILE A 184 -7.96 -2.71 -20.65
N ASP A 185 -8.10 -2.91 -21.96
CA ASP A 185 -8.58 -4.16 -22.54
C ASP A 185 -7.40 -4.98 -23.08
N LEU A 186 -7.17 -6.15 -22.49
CA LEU A 186 -6.10 -7.09 -22.84
C LEU A 186 -6.58 -8.09 -23.89
N PRO A 187 -5.70 -8.57 -24.78
CA PRO A 187 -6.10 -9.35 -25.97
C PRO A 187 -6.46 -10.82 -25.69
N ASP A 188 -6.24 -11.31 -24.48
CA ASP A 188 -6.45 -12.71 -24.12
C ASP A 188 -6.98 -12.89 -22.69
N THR A 189 -7.22 -14.14 -22.28
CA THR A 189 -7.83 -14.51 -21.01
C THR A 189 -7.01 -15.52 -20.20
N ASP A 190 -5.81 -15.83 -20.67
CA ASP A 190 -4.94 -16.81 -20.02
C ASP A 190 -4.20 -16.21 -18.83
N TYR A 191 -4.99 -15.78 -17.84
CA TYR A 191 -4.49 -15.17 -16.62
C TYR A 191 -5.08 -15.82 -15.37
N GLU A 192 -4.32 -15.79 -14.30
CA GLU A 192 -4.81 -15.95 -12.95
C GLU A 192 -4.83 -14.59 -12.26
N TRP A 193 -5.86 -14.36 -11.47
CA TRP A 193 -6.05 -13.20 -10.62
C TRP A 193 -5.35 -13.42 -9.29
N LEU A 194 -4.38 -12.57 -8.98
CA LEU A 194 -3.70 -12.55 -7.69
C LEU A 194 -4.14 -11.31 -6.93
N GLU A 195 -4.55 -11.50 -5.67
CA GLU A 195 -5.01 -10.44 -4.78
C GLU A 195 -4.45 -10.62 -3.36
N LEU A 196 -4.52 -9.56 -2.55
CA LEU A 196 -4.12 -9.55 -1.15
C LEU A 196 -5.36 -9.40 -0.29
N THR A 197 -5.77 -10.50 0.36
CA THR A 197 -7.00 -10.58 1.16
C THR A 197 -6.70 -10.69 2.64
N GLY A 198 -7.72 -10.63 3.47
CA GLY A 198 -7.55 -10.89 4.88
C GLY A 198 -8.67 -10.43 5.79
N ALA A 199 -8.25 -10.11 7.00
CA ALA A 199 -9.07 -9.57 8.06
C ALA A 199 -8.17 -8.82 9.05
N TRP A 200 -8.74 -8.21 10.06
CA TRP A 200 -7.96 -7.74 11.20
C TRP A 200 -7.07 -8.84 11.76
N ALA A 201 -5.80 -8.51 12.02
CA ALA A 201 -4.76 -9.42 12.51
C ALA A 201 -4.42 -10.61 11.58
N ARG A 202 -4.85 -10.55 10.31
CA ARG A 202 -4.56 -11.53 9.24
C ARG A 202 -4.60 -10.83 7.87
N GLU A 203 -3.92 -9.73 7.74
CA GLU A 203 -3.97 -8.88 6.55
C GLU A 203 -3.08 -9.40 5.43
N ARG A 204 -3.43 -9.08 4.21
CA ARG A 204 -2.65 -9.28 2.98
C ARG A 204 -2.14 -10.70 2.75
N HIS A 205 -2.96 -11.70 3.06
CA HIS A 205 -2.70 -13.05 2.59
C HIS A 205 -2.83 -13.10 1.06
N VAL A 206 -1.89 -13.79 0.42
CA VAL A 206 -1.88 -13.93 -1.03
C VAL A 206 -2.88 -14.99 -1.44
N GLU A 207 -3.84 -14.60 -2.29
CA GLU A 207 -4.76 -15.51 -2.93
C GLU A 207 -4.61 -15.42 -4.45
N ARG A 208 -4.67 -16.59 -5.12
CA ARG A 208 -4.50 -16.72 -6.55
C ARG A 208 -5.54 -17.68 -7.13
N ARG A 209 -6.23 -17.27 -8.19
CA ARG A 209 -7.25 -18.08 -8.85
C ARG A 209 -7.33 -17.79 -10.34
N ALA A 210 -7.66 -18.79 -11.16
CA ALA A 210 -7.85 -18.61 -12.59
C ALA A 210 -9.00 -17.65 -12.88
N LEU A 211 -8.85 -16.78 -13.87
CA LEU A 211 -9.94 -15.98 -14.39
C LEU A 211 -10.91 -16.88 -15.17
N ALA A 212 -12.19 -16.56 -15.08
CA ALA A 212 -13.26 -17.20 -15.84
C ALA A 212 -14.14 -16.12 -16.49
N THR A 213 -14.89 -16.51 -17.52
CA THR A 213 -15.88 -15.62 -18.17
C THR A 213 -16.80 -14.99 -17.13
N GLY A 214 -16.95 -13.66 -17.19
CA GLY A 214 -17.66 -12.86 -16.22
C GLY A 214 -16.75 -11.92 -15.45
N ILE A 215 -17.17 -11.49 -14.25
CA ILE A 215 -16.48 -10.46 -13.48
C ILE A 215 -15.83 -11.08 -12.23
N THR A 216 -14.53 -10.85 -12.08
CA THR A 216 -13.78 -11.02 -10.84
C THR A 216 -13.48 -9.65 -10.29
N ALA A 217 -13.80 -9.37 -9.03
CA ALA A 217 -13.63 -8.05 -8.44
C ALA A 217 -13.28 -8.11 -6.96
N ILE A 218 -12.52 -7.12 -6.51
CA ILE A 218 -12.31 -6.77 -5.10
C ILE A 218 -12.62 -5.29 -4.88
N GLY A 219 -12.83 -4.92 -3.63
CA GLY A 219 -13.03 -3.51 -3.29
C GLY A 219 -13.34 -3.30 -1.82
N SER A 220 -13.39 -2.04 -1.43
CA SER A 220 -13.81 -1.61 -0.11
C SER A 220 -14.92 -0.55 -0.19
N ARG A 221 -15.90 -0.67 0.70
CA ARG A 221 -16.97 0.30 0.93
C ARG A 221 -16.98 0.76 2.40
N ARG A 222 -15.83 0.63 3.07
CA ARG A 222 -15.67 0.87 4.52
C ARG A 222 -15.24 2.29 4.87
N GLY A 223 -15.14 3.17 3.86
CA GLY A 223 -14.59 4.52 4.00
C GLY A 223 -13.07 4.57 3.95
N HIS A 224 -12.42 3.41 3.92
CA HIS A 224 -10.98 3.25 3.79
C HIS A 224 -10.61 1.99 2.99
N SER A 225 -9.34 1.83 2.59
CA SER A 225 -8.86 0.73 1.76
C SER A 225 -9.10 -0.66 2.35
N SER A 226 -9.06 -0.87 3.63
CA SER A 226 -9.42 -2.07 4.39
C SER A 226 -8.37 -3.21 4.45
N GLY A 227 -8.45 -3.99 5.52
CA GLY A 227 -7.65 -5.22 5.69
C GLY A 227 -8.25 -6.44 4.98
N GLN A 228 -9.50 -6.36 4.50
CA GLN A 228 -10.14 -7.43 3.78
C GLN A 228 -9.62 -7.55 2.34
N TYR A 229 -9.38 -6.40 1.71
CA TYR A 229 -8.79 -6.30 0.38
C TYR A 229 -7.84 -5.12 0.32
N ASN A 230 -6.63 -5.33 -0.22
CA ASN A 230 -5.70 -4.25 -0.48
C ASN A 230 -5.96 -3.66 -1.88
N PRO A 231 -5.74 -2.36 -2.13
CA PRO A 231 -5.92 -1.75 -3.45
C PRO A 231 -4.78 -2.15 -4.41
N PHE A 232 -4.58 -3.45 -4.56
CA PHE A 232 -3.57 -4.10 -5.40
C PHE A 232 -4.12 -5.39 -5.99
N VAL A 233 -3.88 -5.60 -7.29
CA VAL A 233 -4.15 -6.84 -8.00
C VAL A 233 -3.06 -7.11 -9.02
N ALA A 234 -2.83 -8.39 -9.33
CA ALA A 234 -1.99 -8.78 -10.45
C ALA A 234 -2.68 -9.84 -11.30
N LEU A 235 -2.56 -9.69 -12.61
CA LEU A 235 -2.84 -10.72 -13.59
C LEU A 235 -1.53 -11.44 -13.89
N VAL A 236 -1.48 -12.72 -13.63
CA VAL A 236 -0.27 -13.53 -13.78
C VAL A 236 -0.53 -14.69 -14.73
N ARG A 237 0.44 -15.10 -15.51
CA ARG A 237 0.31 -16.33 -16.29
C ARG A 237 0.29 -17.54 -15.36
N PRO A 238 -0.38 -18.64 -15.73
CA PRO A 238 -0.50 -19.83 -14.85
C PRO A 238 0.83 -20.40 -14.36
N GLU A 239 1.88 -20.33 -15.18
CA GLU A 239 3.23 -20.79 -14.85
C GLU A 239 4.09 -19.80 -14.06
N THR A 240 3.57 -18.60 -13.78
CA THR A 240 4.33 -17.57 -13.06
C THR A 240 4.64 -18.00 -11.64
N THR A 241 5.91 -17.82 -11.26
CA THR A 241 6.45 -18.04 -9.91
C THR A 241 7.03 -16.76 -9.33
N GLU A 242 7.71 -16.87 -8.19
CA GLU A 242 8.45 -15.73 -7.64
C GLU A 242 9.58 -15.23 -8.57
N MET A 243 10.18 -16.12 -9.38
CA MET A 243 11.41 -15.84 -10.12
C MET A 243 11.25 -15.81 -11.65
N GLN A 244 10.09 -16.18 -12.16
CA GLN A 244 9.85 -16.27 -13.60
C GLN A 244 8.38 -16.10 -13.96
N GLY A 245 8.10 -15.76 -15.21
CA GLY A 245 6.77 -15.64 -15.77
C GLY A 245 6.30 -14.20 -15.85
N GLU A 246 5.27 -14.00 -16.69
CA GLU A 246 4.72 -12.68 -16.97
C GLU A 246 3.70 -12.26 -15.90
N VAL A 247 3.82 -11.01 -15.48
CA VAL A 247 2.95 -10.35 -14.49
C VAL A 247 2.53 -8.99 -15.04
N LEU A 248 1.24 -8.70 -14.96
CA LEU A 248 0.68 -7.37 -15.14
C LEU A 248 -0.03 -6.98 -13.85
N ALA A 249 0.48 -6.01 -13.12
CA ALA A 249 -0.06 -5.61 -11.82
C ALA A 249 -0.57 -4.18 -11.83
N VAL A 250 -1.56 -3.92 -10.98
CA VAL A 250 -2.12 -2.58 -10.75
C VAL A 250 -2.20 -2.32 -9.25
N SER A 251 -1.71 -1.16 -8.84
CA SER A 251 -1.86 -0.62 -7.48
C SER A 251 -2.53 0.76 -7.57
N LEU A 252 -3.57 0.99 -6.76
CA LEU A 252 -4.30 2.25 -6.74
C LEU A 252 -3.79 3.12 -5.58
N VAL A 253 -3.28 4.31 -5.89
CA VAL A 253 -2.78 5.28 -4.90
C VAL A 253 -3.96 6.03 -4.28
N TYR A 254 -4.69 5.34 -3.42
CA TYR A 254 -5.90 5.85 -2.79
C TYR A 254 -6.22 5.13 -1.49
N SER A 255 -6.68 5.86 -0.48
CA SER A 255 -6.96 5.32 0.86
C SER A 255 -8.46 5.16 1.17
N GLY A 256 -9.33 5.56 0.23
CA GLY A 256 -10.80 5.51 0.39
C GLY A 256 -11.44 4.24 -0.20
N ASN A 257 -12.75 4.34 -0.44
CA ASN A 257 -13.52 3.29 -1.09
C ASN A 257 -13.02 3.07 -2.52
N PHE A 258 -12.62 1.85 -2.84
CA PHE A 258 -12.06 1.51 -4.14
C PHE A 258 -12.71 0.25 -4.74
N GLU A 259 -12.63 0.12 -6.05
CA GLU A 259 -13.01 -1.07 -6.81
C GLU A 259 -11.90 -1.41 -7.81
N MET A 260 -11.52 -2.69 -7.86
CA MET A 260 -10.65 -3.25 -8.89
C MET A 260 -11.33 -4.48 -9.47
N LEU A 261 -11.40 -4.59 -10.79
CA LEU A 261 -12.09 -5.70 -11.44
C LEU A 261 -11.41 -6.12 -12.73
N ALA A 262 -11.56 -7.42 -13.06
CA ALA A 262 -11.31 -7.98 -14.37
C ALA A 262 -12.62 -8.57 -14.91
N GLU A 263 -13.04 -8.14 -16.09
CA GLU A 263 -14.17 -8.71 -16.82
C GLU A 263 -13.65 -9.45 -18.04
N VAL A 264 -13.86 -10.76 -18.04
CA VAL A 264 -13.57 -11.63 -19.19
C VAL A 264 -14.85 -11.76 -20.02
N ASP A 265 -14.81 -11.24 -21.24
CA ASP A 265 -15.96 -11.26 -22.13
C ASP A 265 -16.06 -12.57 -22.96
N ASN A 266 -17.14 -12.67 -23.72
CA ASN A 266 -17.41 -13.84 -24.58
C ASN A 266 -16.58 -13.87 -25.87
N HIS A 267 -15.77 -12.85 -26.13
CA HIS A 267 -14.86 -12.76 -27.28
C HIS A 267 -13.40 -13.03 -26.89
N GLY A 268 -13.13 -13.31 -25.61
CA GLY A 268 -11.78 -13.61 -25.13
C GLY A 268 -10.94 -12.38 -24.85
N VAL A 269 -11.58 -11.26 -24.51
CA VAL A 269 -10.92 -10.02 -24.05
C VAL A 269 -11.03 -9.93 -22.53
N THR A 270 -9.97 -9.52 -21.87
CA THR A 270 -9.94 -9.22 -20.43
C THR A 270 -9.89 -7.72 -20.22
N ARG A 271 -10.96 -7.12 -19.69
CA ARG A 271 -11.02 -5.71 -19.29
C ARG A 271 -10.59 -5.58 -17.84
N LEU A 272 -9.46 -4.92 -17.58
CA LEU A 272 -8.97 -4.62 -16.23
C LEU A 272 -9.27 -3.16 -15.88
N GLN A 273 -9.90 -2.92 -14.72
CA GLN A 273 -10.24 -1.58 -14.23
C GLN A 273 -9.83 -1.40 -12.77
N ALA A 274 -9.44 -0.16 -12.41
CA ALA A 274 -9.15 0.25 -11.03
C ALA A 274 -9.56 1.71 -10.82
N GLY A 275 -10.22 2.00 -9.69
CA GLY A 275 -10.64 3.37 -9.36
C GLY A 275 -11.48 3.48 -8.09
N ILE A 276 -12.15 4.61 -7.91
CA ILE A 276 -13.09 4.84 -6.81
C ILE A 276 -14.28 3.89 -6.96
N HIS A 277 -14.75 3.32 -5.84
CA HIS A 277 -15.89 2.42 -5.81
C HIS A 277 -17.19 3.14 -6.20
N SER A 278 -17.87 2.65 -7.24
CA SER A 278 -19.01 3.34 -7.84
C SER A 278 -20.31 3.25 -7.03
N THR A 279 -20.46 2.27 -6.12
CA THR A 279 -21.76 2.02 -5.45
C THR A 279 -22.21 3.16 -4.55
N ASP A 280 -21.29 3.79 -3.83
CA ASP A 280 -21.60 4.85 -2.86
C ASP A 280 -20.99 6.20 -3.31
N PHE A 281 -20.80 6.38 -4.62
CA PHE A 281 -20.19 7.55 -5.22
C PHE A 281 -21.15 8.23 -6.20
N ASP A 282 -21.42 9.50 -5.96
CA ASP A 282 -22.12 10.41 -6.88
C ASP A 282 -21.54 11.81 -6.67
N TRP A 283 -20.71 12.26 -7.62
CA TRP A 283 -20.05 13.55 -7.54
C TRP A 283 -20.72 14.55 -8.47
N THR A 284 -21.24 15.61 -7.86
CA THR A 284 -21.82 16.74 -8.62
C THR A 284 -20.70 17.58 -9.23
N LEU A 285 -20.67 17.68 -10.54
CA LEU A 285 -19.71 18.44 -11.31
C LEU A 285 -20.42 19.66 -11.94
N ALA A 286 -20.35 20.80 -11.26
CA ALA A 286 -20.94 22.05 -11.76
C ALA A 286 -20.15 22.62 -12.93
N THR A 287 -20.78 23.55 -13.67
CA THR A 287 -20.12 24.30 -14.77
C THR A 287 -18.81 24.92 -14.29
N GLY A 288 -17.72 24.67 -15.01
CA GLY A 288 -16.37 25.13 -14.71
C GLY A 288 -15.60 24.32 -13.69
N GLU A 289 -16.24 23.34 -13.01
CA GLU A 289 -15.55 22.48 -12.05
C GLU A 289 -14.77 21.36 -12.74
N THR A 290 -13.75 20.87 -12.05
CA THR A 290 -12.91 19.75 -12.47
C THR A 290 -12.83 18.70 -11.36
N PHE A 291 -13.06 17.44 -11.71
CA PHE A 291 -12.84 16.29 -10.86
C PHE A 291 -11.55 15.58 -11.27
N GLN A 292 -10.69 15.25 -10.31
CA GLN A 292 -9.45 14.49 -10.50
C GLN A 292 -9.60 13.10 -9.88
N THR A 293 -9.35 12.03 -10.65
CA THR A 293 -9.28 10.67 -10.08
C THR A 293 -7.97 10.43 -9.35
N PRO A 294 -7.95 9.47 -8.39
CA PRO A 294 -6.70 8.94 -7.88
C PRO A 294 -5.79 8.39 -8.98
N GLU A 295 -4.54 8.15 -8.67
CA GLU A 295 -3.59 7.52 -9.57
C GLU A 295 -3.64 6.00 -9.48
N ALA A 296 -3.60 5.32 -10.62
CA ALA A 296 -3.33 3.89 -10.73
C ALA A 296 -1.93 3.69 -11.32
N VAL A 297 -1.13 2.82 -10.70
CA VAL A 297 0.22 2.48 -11.17
C VAL A 297 0.19 1.06 -11.73
N LEU A 298 0.43 0.94 -13.05
CA LEU A 298 0.60 -0.34 -13.73
C LEU A 298 2.07 -0.74 -13.72
N VAL A 299 2.32 -2.02 -13.51
CA VAL A 299 3.66 -2.62 -13.63
C VAL A 299 3.57 -3.87 -14.48
N TRP A 300 4.52 -4.01 -15.42
CA TRP A 300 4.74 -5.24 -16.16
C TRP A 300 6.08 -5.88 -15.75
N SER A 301 6.14 -7.22 -15.70
CA SER A 301 7.36 -7.97 -15.42
C SER A 301 7.33 -9.32 -16.11
N ASP A 302 8.46 -9.78 -16.62
CA ASP A 302 8.73 -11.16 -17.07
C ASP A 302 9.65 -11.93 -16.10
N GLU A 303 10.07 -11.27 -15.04
CA GLU A 303 10.90 -11.82 -13.96
C GLU A 303 10.06 -12.31 -12.76
N GLY A 304 8.83 -12.74 -13.01
CA GLY A 304 7.91 -13.23 -11.99
C GLY A 304 7.46 -12.18 -10.99
N LEU A 305 6.94 -12.65 -9.84
CA LEU A 305 6.41 -11.79 -8.79
C LEU A 305 7.48 -10.93 -8.11
N ASN A 306 8.73 -11.42 -8.02
CA ASN A 306 9.82 -10.61 -7.48
C ASN A 306 10.21 -9.44 -8.41
N GLY A 307 10.16 -9.63 -9.73
CA GLY A 307 10.39 -8.56 -10.70
C GLY A 307 9.36 -7.45 -10.57
N MET A 308 8.09 -7.81 -10.49
CA MET A 308 6.98 -6.91 -10.20
C MET A 308 7.21 -6.16 -8.88
N SER A 309 7.48 -6.88 -7.80
CA SER A 309 7.66 -6.30 -6.46
C SER A 309 8.83 -5.32 -6.42
N ARG A 310 9.99 -5.66 -7.00
CA ARG A 310 11.15 -4.76 -7.07
C ARG A 310 10.83 -3.45 -7.77
N THR A 311 10.00 -3.48 -8.82
CA THR A 311 9.55 -2.28 -9.51
C THR A 311 8.70 -1.39 -8.60
N TYR A 312 7.70 -1.96 -7.90
CA TYR A 312 6.91 -1.20 -6.91
C TYR A 312 7.75 -0.69 -5.76
N HIS A 313 8.61 -1.54 -5.17
CA HIS A 313 9.44 -1.16 -4.03
C HIS A 313 10.33 0.04 -4.37
N ARG A 314 11.04 -0.01 -5.51
CA ARG A 314 11.90 1.10 -5.95
C ARG A 314 11.10 2.37 -6.21
N LEU A 315 9.97 2.25 -6.93
CA LEU A 315 9.12 3.39 -7.25
C LEU A 315 8.52 4.02 -5.99
N TYR A 316 7.93 3.21 -5.11
CA TYR A 316 7.25 3.70 -3.91
C TYR A 316 8.21 4.25 -2.87
N GLN A 317 9.36 3.62 -2.71
CA GLN A 317 10.39 4.10 -1.81
C GLN A 317 10.96 5.45 -2.26
N ARG A 318 11.22 5.63 -3.57
CA ARG A 318 11.93 6.79 -4.09
C ARG A 318 11.02 7.90 -4.61
N ARG A 319 9.84 7.56 -5.12
CA ARG A 319 8.96 8.46 -5.87
C ARG A 319 7.48 8.38 -5.45
N LEU A 320 7.19 7.84 -4.25
CA LEU A 320 5.89 7.95 -3.60
C LEU A 320 6.07 8.44 -2.17
N ALA A 321 6.76 7.68 -1.30
CA ALA A 321 7.17 8.16 0.01
C ALA A 321 7.99 9.45 -0.14
N ARG A 322 7.76 10.43 0.74
CA ARG A 322 8.35 11.77 0.63
C ARG A 322 8.86 12.30 1.96
N GLY A 323 9.41 13.50 1.94
CA GLY A 323 9.92 14.21 3.12
C GLY A 323 11.23 13.65 3.65
N THR A 324 11.59 14.12 4.82
CA THR A 324 12.90 13.85 5.46
C THR A 324 13.12 12.36 5.71
N TRP A 325 12.04 11.60 5.96
CA TRP A 325 12.10 10.19 6.33
C TRP A 325 12.07 9.22 5.15
N ARG A 326 11.93 9.69 3.92
CA ARG A 326 12.00 8.83 2.72
C ARG A 326 13.31 8.03 2.67
N ASP A 327 14.43 8.70 2.87
CA ASP A 327 15.77 8.14 2.67
C ASP A 327 16.52 7.86 3.99
N LYS A 328 15.88 8.07 5.14
CA LYS A 328 16.49 7.80 6.44
C LYS A 328 16.09 6.45 6.98
N VAL A 329 17.07 5.74 7.53
CA VAL A 329 16.81 4.52 8.31
C VAL A 329 15.91 4.84 9.51
N ARG A 330 15.01 3.91 9.82
CA ARG A 330 14.07 4.05 10.94
C ARG A 330 14.76 3.80 12.26
N PRO A 331 14.43 4.57 13.32
CA PRO A 331 14.94 4.29 14.65
C PRO A 331 14.40 2.98 15.18
N ILE A 332 15.21 2.26 15.96
CA ILE A 332 14.76 1.09 16.71
C ILE A 332 13.90 1.58 17.86
N LEU A 333 12.62 1.21 17.87
CA LEU A 333 11.66 1.73 18.84
C LEU A 333 11.25 0.68 19.88
N ILE A 334 10.70 1.18 20.99
CA ILE A 334 9.85 0.41 21.91
C ILE A 334 8.50 1.11 22.07
N ASN A 335 7.43 0.34 21.96
CA ASN A 335 6.06 0.79 22.19
C ASN A 335 5.53 0.14 23.47
N ASN A 336 4.84 0.90 24.33
CA ASN A 336 4.36 0.40 25.61
C ASN A 336 3.00 -0.32 25.53
N TRP A 337 2.32 -0.39 24.37
CA TRP A 337 0.95 -0.89 24.32
C TRP A 337 0.83 -2.32 24.90
N GLU A 338 1.49 -3.30 24.33
CA GLU A 338 1.43 -4.68 24.83
C GLU A 338 2.10 -4.86 26.23
N ALA A 339 2.90 -3.90 26.67
CA ALA A 339 3.51 -3.92 28.00
C ALA A 339 2.56 -3.50 29.11
N THR A 340 1.65 -2.53 28.85
CA THR A 340 0.87 -1.87 29.88
C THR A 340 -0.61 -1.69 29.56
N TYR A 341 -0.97 -1.65 28.28
CA TYR A 341 -2.29 -1.18 27.82
C TYR A 341 -2.63 0.18 28.48
N PHE A 342 -3.84 0.35 29.01
CA PHE A 342 -4.27 1.56 29.75
C PHE A 342 -3.73 1.66 31.18
N ASP A 343 -3.08 0.60 31.72
CA ASP A 343 -2.57 0.61 33.11
C ASP A 343 -1.11 1.08 33.16
N PHE A 344 -0.91 2.38 32.98
CA PHE A 344 0.41 3.01 33.12
C PHE A 344 0.39 4.28 33.96
N THR A 345 1.54 4.58 34.56
CA THR A 345 1.91 5.87 35.17
C THR A 345 3.24 6.33 34.57
N GLU A 346 3.61 7.58 34.77
CA GLU A 346 4.90 8.08 34.32
C GLU A 346 6.07 7.23 34.86
N GLU A 347 5.99 6.76 36.13
CA GLU A 347 7.04 5.92 36.73
C GLU A 347 7.15 4.55 36.03
N LYS A 348 6.04 3.90 35.70
CA LYS A 348 6.04 2.62 34.96
C LYS A 348 6.67 2.80 33.56
N LEU A 349 6.32 3.90 32.85
CA LEU A 349 6.90 4.20 31.55
C LEU A 349 8.42 4.44 31.65
N LEU A 350 8.87 5.19 32.64
CA LEU A 350 10.29 5.45 32.86
C LEU A 350 11.05 4.19 33.26
N ALA A 351 10.46 3.26 34.01
CA ALA A 351 11.06 1.96 34.32
C ALA A 351 11.30 1.11 33.06
N ILE A 352 10.33 1.06 32.13
CA ILE A 352 10.50 0.43 30.81
C ILE A 352 11.60 1.12 30.01
N ALA A 353 11.60 2.46 30.01
CA ALA A 353 12.58 3.27 29.31
C ALA A 353 14.02 3.09 29.82
N ASP A 354 14.20 2.88 31.13
CA ASP A 354 15.51 2.64 31.73
C ASP A 354 16.13 1.34 31.20
N VAL A 355 15.36 0.27 31.07
CA VAL A 355 15.85 -1.01 30.52
C VAL A 355 16.06 -0.88 29.02
N ALA A 356 15.12 -0.25 28.29
CA ALA A 356 15.22 -0.03 26.85
C ALA A 356 16.49 0.76 26.46
N ALA A 357 16.81 1.82 27.20
CA ALA A 357 18.03 2.60 27.02
C ALA A 357 19.31 1.77 27.21
N GLN A 358 19.34 0.89 28.24
CA GLN A 358 20.46 0.00 28.49
C GLN A 358 20.65 -1.05 27.38
N CYS A 359 19.58 -1.41 26.67
CA CYS A 359 19.63 -2.29 25.51
C CYS A 359 20.03 -1.58 24.22
N GLY A 360 19.95 -0.24 24.18
CA GLY A 360 20.32 0.56 23.02
C GLY A 360 19.16 0.93 22.08
N VAL A 361 17.91 0.85 22.58
CA VAL A 361 16.70 1.37 21.88
C VAL A 361 16.87 2.87 21.62
N GLU A 362 16.35 3.36 20.49
CA GLU A 362 16.56 4.72 20.00
C GLU A 362 15.32 5.62 20.13
N LEU A 363 14.11 5.02 20.26
CA LEU A 363 12.84 5.76 20.32
C LEU A 363 11.89 5.08 21.30
N PHE A 364 11.29 5.84 22.20
CA PHE A 364 10.21 5.41 23.07
C PHE A 364 8.89 5.97 22.57
N VAL A 365 7.90 5.12 22.32
CA VAL A 365 6.56 5.52 21.85
C VAL A 365 5.53 5.28 22.95
N LEU A 366 4.89 6.37 23.38
CA LEU A 366 3.75 6.34 24.28
C LEU A 366 2.46 6.09 23.49
N ASP A 367 1.87 4.92 23.66
CA ASP A 367 0.62 4.51 23.00
C ASP A 367 -0.63 5.09 23.66
N ASP A 368 -1.83 4.58 23.35
CA ASP A 368 -3.13 5.09 23.75
C ASP A 368 -3.27 5.29 25.28
N GLY A 369 -4.01 6.35 25.72
CA GLY A 369 -4.38 6.58 27.10
C GLY A 369 -3.72 7.77 27.80
N TRP A 370 -2.96 8.63 27.11
CA TRP A 370 -2.24 9.76 27.69
C TRP A 370 -3.05 11.06 27.78
N PHE A 371 -4.22 11.16 27.15
CA PHE A 371 -4.99 12.38 26.92
C PHE A 371 -6.41 12.34 27.53
N GLY A 372 -7.01 13.49 27.73
CA GLY A 372 -8.39 13.66 28.18
C GLY A 372 -8.77 12.77 29.37
N ALA A 373 -9.97 12.25 29.36
CA ALA A 373 -10.47 11.25 30.33
C ALA A 373 -10.19 9.79 29.87
N ARG A 374 -9.22 9.58 28.98
CA ARG A 374 -8.91 8.30 28.33
C ARG A 374 -8.26 7.29 29.26
N THR A 375 -9.08 6.57 30.04
CA THR A 375 -8.64 5.45 30.88
C THR A 375 -9.07 4.08 30.35
N SER A 376 -9.88 4.09 29.29
CA SER A 376 -10.37 2.95 28.52
C SER A 376 -10.77 3.44 27.14
N ASP A 377 -11.22 2.56 26.25
CA ASP A 377 -11.70 2.89 24.92
C ASP A 377 -13.11 3.54 24.86
N HIS A 378 -13.73 3.79 26.01
CA HIS A 378 -15.10 4.33 26.10
C HIS A 378 -15.16 5.86 26.16
N ALA A 379 -14.09 6.56 26.50
CA ALA A 379 -14.10 8.00 26.75
C ALA A 379 -12.84 8.71 26.25
N GLY A 380 -12.92 10.03 26.12
CA GLY A 380 -11.80 10.96 25.94
C GLY A 380 -11.27 11.09 24.51
N LEU A 381 -11.65 10.22 23.57
CA LEU A 381 -11.18 10.33 22.20
C LEU A 381 -11.76 11.57 21.52
N GLY A 382 -10.89 12.39 20.92
CA GLY A 382 -11.20 13.73 20.39
C GLY A 382 -10.65 14.88 21.24
N ASP A 383 -10.37 14.63 22.52
CA ASP A 383 -9.84 15.63 23.46
C ASP A 383 -8.32 15.49 23.59
N TRP A 384 -7.57 16.05 22.61
CA TRP A 384 -6.12 15.89 22.53
C TRP A 384 -5.38 16.82 23.51
N THR A 385 -5.76 16.73 24.79
CA THR A 385 -5.15 17.44 25.92
C THR A 385 -4.57 16.43 26.90
N VAL A 386 -3.38 16.71 27.42
CA VAL A 386 -2.68 15.79 28.34
C VAL A 386 -3.53 15.53 29.60
N ASN A 387 -3.60 14.26 30.01
CA ASN A 387 -4.18 13.87 31.27
C ASN A 387 -3.17 14.09 32.41
N PRO A 388 -3.36 15.08 33.31
CA PRO A 388 -2.39 15.41 34.34
C PRO A 388 -2.25 14.35 35.44
N ASP A 389 -3.26 13.49 35.63
CA ASP A 389 -3.21 12.39 36.60
C ASP A 389 -2.25 11.28 36.14
N ARG A 390 -2.09 11.12 34.81
CA ARG A 390 -1.18 10.15 34.23
C ARG A 390 0.20 10.70 33.95
N LEU A 391 0.24 11.94 33.46
CA LEU A 391 1.47 12.64 33.08
C LEU A 391 1.53 14.00 33.81
N PRO A 392 1.92 14.01 35.09
CA PRO A 392 1.91 15.23 35.91
C PRO A 392 2.87 16.31 35.41
N ASN A 393 3.87 15.95 34.60
CA ASN A 393 4.82 16.87 33.97
C ASN A 393 4.47 17.18 32.50
N GLY A 394 3.33 16.71 32.02
CA GLY A 394 2.92 16.85 30.63
C GLY A 394 3.71 15.96 29.66
N ILE A 395 3.40 16.08 28.37
CA ILE A 395 4.15 15.39 27.29
C ILE A 395 5.60 15.83 27.26
N ASP A 396 5.85 17.14 27.32
CA ASP A 396 7.20 17.69 27.24
C ASP A 396 8.06 17.25 28.42
N GLY A 397 7.50 17.21 29.63
CA GLY A 397 8.25 16.74 30.81
C GLY A 397 8.59 15.25 30.75
N LEU A 398 7.70 14.41 30.19
CA LEU A 398 8.01 13.00 29.94
C LEU A 398 9.07 12.88 28.83
N ALA A 399 8.88 13.60 27.72
CA ALA A 399 9.84 13.59 26.60
C ALA A 399 11.25 13.98 27.05
N GLU A 400 11.42 15.03 27.88
CA GLU A 400 12.71 15.41 28.44
C GLU A 400 13.38 14.31 29.26
N LYS A 401 12.58 13.56 30.04
CA LYS A 401 13.10 12.42 30.83
C LYS A 401 13.51 11.25 29.94
N ILE A 402 12.81 11.02 28.82
CA ILE A 402 13.17 10.02 27.80
C ILE A 402 14.43 10.45 27.06
N GLU A 403 14.50 11.73 26.64
CA GLU A 403 15.69 12.29 25.97
C GLU A 403 16.95 12.23 26.87
N ALA A 404 16.80 12.45 28.17
CA ALA A 404 17.89 12.31 29.13
C ALA A 404 18.45 10.86 29.22
N ARG A 405 17.70 9.88 28.73
CA ARG A 405 18.11 8.48 28.60
C ARG A 405 18.72 8.15 27.22
N GLY A 406 18.85 9.15 26.35
CA GLY A 406 19.42 9.01 25.01
C GLY A 406 18.45 8.51 23.95
N MET A 407 17.16 8.45 24.24
CA MET A 407 16.12 8.05 23.29
C MET A 407 15.31 9.24 22.81
N LYS A 408 14.77 9.17 21.59
CA LYS A 408 13.73 10.07 21.10
C LYS A 408 12.38 9.69 21.69
N PHE A 409 11.41 10.61 21.59
CA PHE A 409 10.07 10.41 22.10
C PHE A 409 9.01 10.48 20.99
N GLY A 410 8.01 9.60 21.06
CA GLY A 410 6.87 9.56 20.15
C GLY A 410 5.56 9.33 20.87
N ILE A 411 4.46 9.64 20.21
CA ILE A 411 3.09 9.48 20.72
C ILE A 411 2.18 8.75 19.73
N TRP A 412 1.14 8.12 20.26
CA TRP A 412 0.00 7.59 19.52
C TRP A 412 -1.14 8.61 19.49
N VAL A 413 -1.87 8.66 18.36
CA VAL A 413 -3.09 9.47 18.18
C VAL A 413 -4.09 8.73 17.30
N GLU A 414 -5.39 9.08 17.43
CA GLU A 414 -6.49 8.60 16.57
C GLU A 414 -7.40 9.77 16.21
N LEU A 415 -6.96 10.58 15.25
CA LEU A 415 -7.48 11.93 15.00
C LEU A 415 -8.83 11.98 14.28
N GLU A 416 -9.23 10.89 13.65
CA GLU A 416 -10.44 10.78 12.84
C GLU A 416 -11.66 10.32 13.66
N MET A 417 -11.44 9.94 14.92
CA MET A 417 -12.45 9.34 15.79
C MET A 417 -12.74 10.19 17.00
N VAL A 418 -13.95 10.02 17.55
CA VAL A 418 -14.41 10.72 18.75
C VAL A 418 -15.31 9.81 19.58
N ASN A 419 -15.18 9.84 20.90
CA ASN A 419 -16.14 9.21 21.80
C ASN A 419 -17.32 10.16 22.06
N GLU A 420 -18.52 9.61 22.28
CA GLU A 420 -19.65 10.42 22.77
C GLU A 420 -19.36 11.01 24.17
N ASP A 421 -18.55 10.31 24.98
CA ASP A 421 -18.01 10.81 26.22
C ASP A 421 -16.67 11.53 26.01
N SER A 422 -16.75 12.68 25.35
CA SER A 422 -15.64 13.62 25.17
C SER A 422 -16.15 15.05 25.18
N ASP A 423 -15.31 16.02 25.48
CA ASP A 423 -15.66 17.44 25.45
C ASP A 423 -15.90 17.90 24.00
N LEU A 424 -15.13 17.41 23.04
CA LEU A 424 -15.32 17.71 21.63
C LEU A 424 -16.72 17.29 21.15
N TYR A 425 -17.16 16.07 21.47
CA TYR A 425 -18.49 15.61 21.07
C TYR A 425 -19.60 16.39 21.74
N ARG A 426 -19.48 16.71 23.05
CA ARG A 426 -20.44 17.53 23.78
C ARG A 426 -20.58 18.93 23.19
N ALA A 427 -19.48 19.52 22.71
CA ALA A 427 -19.47 20.83 22.07
C ALA A 427 -20.03 20.80 20.63
N HIS A 428 -19.76 19.76 19.90
CA HIS A 428 -20.02 19.63 18.45
C HIS A 428 -20.60 18.26 18.07
N PRO A 429 -21.80 17.88 18.52
CA PRO A 429 -22.41 16.59 18.20
C PRO A 429 -22.76 16.43 16.70
N ASP A 430 -22.80 17.53 15.94
CA ASP A 430 -23.02 17.59 14.50
C ASP A 430 -21.72 17.40 13.68
N TRP A 431 -20.57 17.27 14.34
CA TRP A 431 -19.29 17.01 13.65
C TRP A 431 -19.02 15.54 13.37
N VAL A 432 -19.92 14.64 13.74
CA VAL A 432 -19.80 13.22 13.42
C VAL A 432 -20.63 12.85 12.19
N LEU A 433 -20.15 11.90 11.42
CA LEU A 433 -20.91 11.29 10.35
C LEU A 433 -22.07 10.49 10.95
N SER A 434 -23.30 10.96 10.72
CA SER A 434 -24.51 10.32 11.26
C SER A 434 -25.78 10.88 10.62
N VAL A 435 -26.82 10.07 10.51
CA VAL A 435 -28.11 10.50 9.95
C VAL A 435 -29.03 10.94 11.10
N PRO A 436 -29.60 12.16 11.07
CA PRO A 436 -30.52 12.63 12.10
C PRO A 436 -31.69 11.66 12.36
N GLY A 437 -31.94 11.37 13.65
CA GLY A 437 -33.03 10.49 14.07
C GLY A 437 -32.78 8.98 13.78
N ARG A 438 -31.60 8.60 13.33
CA ARG A 438 -31.23 7.21 13.19
C ARG A 438 -30.18 6.78 14.21
N ARG A 439 -30.12 5.47 14.49
CA ARG A 439 -29.11 4.89 15.37
C ARG A 439 -27.73 5.00 14.70
N LYS A 440 -26.71 5.32 15.49
CA LYS A 440 -25.30 5.22 15.11
C LYS A 440 -24.77 3.82 15.44
N SER A 441 -24.01 3.25 14.50
CA SER A 441 -23.27 2.00 14.73
C SER A 441 -21.92 2.34 15.33
N LEU A 442 -21.74 2.10 16.62
CA LEU A 442 -20.47 2.38 17.30
C LEU A 442 -19.51 1.19 17.13
N GLY A 443 -18.29 1.44 16.70
CA GLY A 443 -17.17 0.52 16.78
C GLY A 443 -16.22 0.99 17.87
N ARG A 444 -15.84 0.13 18.83
CA ARG A 444 -14.99 0.47 19.99
C ARG A 444 -15.50 1.73 20.75
N SER A 445 -16.81 1.88 20.87
CA SER A 445 -17.45 3.07 21.47
C SER A 445 -17.16 4.41 20.76
N GLN A 446 -16.73 4.36 19.50
CA GLN A 446 -16.30 5.52 18.72
C GLN A 446 -17.32 5.91 17.66
N CYS A 447 -17.43 7.22 17.41
CA CYS A 447 -17.99 7.83 16.22
C CYS A 447 -16.87 8.28 15.29
N VAL A 448 -17.21 8.53 14.02
CA VAL A 448 -16.28 9.07 13.01
C VAL A 448 -16.51 10.56 12.84
N LEU A 449 -15.48 11.37 12.96
CA LEU A 449 -15.53 12.81 12.67
C LEU A 449 -15.76 13.04 11.16
N ASP A 450 -16.51 14.09 10.84
CA ASP A 450 -16.80 14.45 9.45
C ASP A 450 -15.65 15.24 8.82
N PHE A 451 -14.64 14.56 8.32
CA PHE A 451 -13.51 15.19 7.62
C PHE A 451 -13.87 15.72 6.22
N SER A 452 -15.14 15.60 5.78
CA SER A 452 -15.62 16.36 4.62
C SER A 452 -15.80 17.85 4.94
N ARG A 453 -15.70 18.23 6.23
CA ARG A 453 -15.83 19.59 6.75
C ARG A 453 -14.47 20.18 7.08
N GLN A 454 -14.21 21.36 6.52
CA GLN A 454 -12.94 22.06 6.77
C GLN A 454 -12.78 22.52 8.22
N ASP A 455 -13.87 22.95 8.89
CA ASP A 455 -13.85 23.39 10.31
C ASP A 455 -13.45 22.24 11.26
N VAL A 456 -13.83 21.00 10.95
CA VAL A 456 -13.41 19.81 11.71
C VAL A 456 -11.92 19.54 11.49
N VAL A 457 -11.47 19.54 10.25
CA VAL A 457 -10.05 19.34 9.89
C VAL A 457 -9.18 20.43 10.53
N ASP A 458 -9.61 21.70 10.51
CA ASP A 458 -8.89 22.82 11.12
C ASP A 458 -8.76 22.67 12.62
N ASN A 459 -9.82 22.30 13.32
CA ASN A 459 -9.80 22.07 14.77
C ASN A 459 -8.79 20.95 15.16
N ILE A 460 -8.82 19.83 14.45
CA ILE A 460 -7.89 18.72 14.72
C ILE A 460 -6.45 19.13 14.40
N TYR A 461 -6.24 19.88 13.31
CA TYR A 461 -4.92 20.43 13.00
C TYR A 461 -4.39 21.32 14.12
N GLU A 462 -5.21 22.24 14.65
CA GLU A 462 -4.82 23.16 15.72
C GLU A 462 -4.43 22.41 17.01
N GLN A 463 -5.21 21.39 17.41
CA GLN A 463 -4.90 20.56 18.57
C GLN A 463 -3.55 19.84 18.40
N MET A 464 -3.32 19.20 17.23
CA MET A 464 -2.08 18.48 16.97
C MET A 464 -0.89 19.41 16.82
N ALA A 465 -1.06 20.53 16.13
CA ALA A 465 0.02 21.52 15.97
C ALA A 465 0.48 22.07 17.34
N ALA A 466 -0.45 22.27 18.28
CA ALA A 466 -0.09 22.70 19.63
C ALA A 466 0.76 21.66 20.38
N ILE A 467 0.48 20.37 20.24
CA ILE A 467 1.28 19.28 20.85
C ILE A 467 2.67 19.20 20.21
N LEU A 468 2.74 19.30 18.87
CA LEU A 468 4.00 19.15 18.14
C LEU A 468 4.88 20.41 18.17
N ALA A 469 4.34 21.57 18.55
CA ALA A 469 5.03 22.88 18.54
C ALA A 469 6.25 22.93 19.44
N SER A 470 6.28 22.14 20.53
CA SER A 470 7.46 22.08 21.43
C SER A 470 8.70 21.48 20.77
N GLY A 471 8.53 20.70 19.67
CA GLY A 471 9.59 19.97 18.99
C GLY A 471 10.14 18.76 19.75
N LYS A 472 9.52 18.39 20.88
CA LYS A 472 9.93 17.23 21.68
C LYS A 472 9.42 15.89 21.14
N VAL A 473 8.31 15.91 20.40
CA VAL A 473 7.75 14.74 19.73
C VAL A 473 8.42 14.57 18.37
N SER A 474 9.10 13.44 18.17
CA SER A 474 9.79 13.10 16.92
C SER A 474 9.13 11.98 16.10
N TYR A 475 8.05 11.39 16.64
CA TYR A 475 7.32 10.28 16.03
C TYR A 475 5.84 10.34 16.43
N VAL A 476 4.97 10.09 15.46
CA VAL A 476 3.52 9.99 15.66
C VAL A 476 3.01 8.70 15.02
N LYS A 477 2.45 7.80 15.82
CA LYS A 477 1.64 6.66 15.35
C LYS A 477 0.19 7.14 15.25
N TRP A 478 -0.30 7.28 14.03
CA TRP A 478 -1.66 7.76 13.74
C TRP A 478 -2.56 6.58 13.39
N ASP A 479 -3.47 6.26 14.29
CA ASP A 479 -4.37 5.13 14.20
C ASP A 479 -5.77 5.51 13.68
N MET A 480 -6.55 4.48 13.28
CA MET A 480 -7.95 4.54 12.89
C MET A 480 -8.62 3.20 13.19
N ASN A 481 -9.42 3.11 14.26
CA ASN A 481 -9.85 1.82 14.81
C ASN A 481 -11.29 1.41 14.44
N ARG A 482 -11.88 2.04 13.43
CA ARG A 482 -13.18 1.60 12.94
C ARG A 482 -13.44 2.02 11.49
N SER A 483 -14.31 1.27 10.81
CA SER A 483 -14.84 1.64 9.49
C SER A 483 -15.93 2.70 9.59
N ILE A 484 -16.14 3.46 8.51
CA ILE A 484 -17.28 4.39 8.37
C ILE A 484 -18.53 3.57 8.04
N THR A 485 -19.60 3.78 8.79
CA THR A 485 -20.88 3.06 8.66
C THR A 485 -21.98 3.95 8.08
N GLU A 486 -22.58 4.81 8.90
CA GLU A 486 -23.64 5.72 8.48
C GLU A 486 -23.02 7.00 7.86
N CYS A 487 -22.54 6.90 6.61
CA CYS A 487 -21.83 7.98 5.94
C CYS A 487 -22.81 9.06 5.46
N TRP A 488 -23.04 10.06 6.31
CA TRP A 488 -23.88 11.21 6.02
C TRP A 488 -23.32 12.44 6.75
N SER A 489 -23.15 13.55 6.04
CA SER A 489 -22.61 14.80 6.56
C SER A 489 -23.74 15.76 6.91
N HIS A 490 -23.71 16.32 8.13
CA HIS A 490 -24.65 17.38 8.54
C HIS A 490 -24.42 18.70 7.77
N ALA A 491 -23.27 18.89 7.15
CA ALA A 491 -22.90 20.12 6.46
C ALA A 491 -23.26 20.11 4.95
N LEU A 492 -23.41 18.92 4.34
CA LEU A 492 -23.67 18.83 2.91
C LEU A 492 -25.16 18.74 2.57
N PRO A 493 -25.62 19.37 1.50
CA PRO A 493 -27.00 19.23 1.01
C PRO A 493 -27.24 17.80 0.50
N ALA A 494 -28.52 17.40 0.43
CA ALA A 494 -28.93 16.06 0.02
C ALA A 494 -28.33 15.64 -1.33
N ALA A 495 -28.22 16.53 -2.29
CA ALA A 495 -27.66 16.27 -3.61
C ALA A 495 -26.14 15.97 -3.61
N ARG A 496 -25.42 16.28 -2.54
CA ARG A 496 -23.97 16.07 -2.41
C ARG A 496 -23.60 14.99 -1.39
N GLN A 497 -24.54 14.25 -0.86
CA GLN A 497 -24.26 13.19 0.12
C GLN A 497 -23.47 12.02 -0.49
N GLY A 498 -23.58 11.78 -1.79
CA GLY A 498 -22.76 10.80 -2.52
C GLY A 498 -21.27 11.18 -2.65
N GLU A 499 -20.89 12.40 -2.23
CA GLU A 499 -19.50 12.89 -2.25
C GLU A 499 -18.77 12.64 -0.91
N VAL A 500 -19.49 12.33 0.18
CA VAL A 500 -18.96 12.35 1.55
C VAL A 500 -17.75 11.45 1.72
N PHE A 501 -17.78 10.21 1.23
CA PHE A 501 -16.65 9.29 1.35
C PHE A 501 -15.37 9.84 0.70
N HIS A 502 -15.49 10.41 -0.51
CA HIS A 502 -14.33 10.95 -1.19
C HIS A 502 -13.85 12.26 -0.54
N ARG A 503 -14.79 13.15 -0.15
CA ARG A 503 -14.46 14.40 0.56
C ARG A 503 -13.78 14.14 1.90
N TYR A 504 -14.22 13.11 2.63
CA TYR A 504 -13.58 12.66 3.86
C TYR A 504 -12.08 12.33 3.64
N ILE A 505 -11.78 11.58 2.59
CA ILE A 505 -10.40 11.22 2.24
C ILE A 505 -9.59 12.46 1.81
N LEU A 506 -10.19 13.40 1.09
CA LEU A 506 -9.53 14.66 0.75
C LEU A 506 -9.20 15.48 2.01
N GLY A 507 -10.12 15.53 3.00
CA GLY A 507 -9.88 16.18 4.29
C GLY A 507 -8.78 15.49 5.11
N LEU A 508 -8.73 14.15 5.10
CA LEU A 508 -7.64 13.39 5.70
C LEU A 508 -6.29 13.71 5.06
N TYR A 509 -6.24 13.77 3.74
CA TYR A 509 -5.02 14.12 3.02
C TYR A 509 -4.59 15.58 3.26
N ASP A 510 -5.53 16.52 3.36
CA ASP A 510 -5.24 17.90 3.74
C ASP A 510 -4.59 18.00 5.13
N LEU A 511 -5.14 17.28 6.10
CA LEU A 511 -4.60 17.24 7.46
C LEU A 511 -3.17 16.67 7.49
N TYR A 512 -2.94 15.56 6.82
CA TYR A 512 -1.60 14.98 6.68
C TYR A 512 -0.62 15.92 5.98
N GLU A 513 -1.05 16.55 4.85
CA GLU A 513 -0.22 17.51 4.10
C GLU A 513 0.23 18.66 4.99
N ARG A 514 -0.70 19.24 5.74
CA ARG A 514 -0.43 20.37 6.65
C ARG A 514 0.50 19.96 7.79
N LEU A 515 0.26 18.82 8.45
CA LEU A 515 1.08 18.36 9.57
C LEU A 515 2.50 17.97 9.11
N THR A 516 2.63 17.20 8.01
CA THR A 516 3.95 16.79 7.51
C THR A 516 4.77 17.96 6.95
N THR A 517 4.10 19.00 6.44
CA THR A 517 4.76 20.24 5.98
C THR A 517 5.21 21.09 7.15
N ALA A 518 4.37 21.26 8.18
CA ALA A 518 4.70 22.07 9.36
C ALA A 518 5.75 21.41 10.26
N PHE A 519 5.75 20.06 10.34
CA PHE A 519 6.62 19.29 11.22
C PHE A 519 7.44 18.22 10.46
N PRO A 520 8.32 18.61 9.52
CA PRO A 520 9.02 17.67 8.63
C PRO A 520 10.05 16.77 9.35
N HIS A 521 10.38 17.05 10.59
CA HIS A 521 11.26 16.22 11.42
C HIS A 521 10.53 15.04 12.08
N VAL A 522 9.20 15.11 12.18
CA VAL A 522 8.37 14.07 12.79
C VAL A 522 8.21 12.90 11.80
N LEU A 523 8.51 11.70 12.27
CA LEU A 523 8.19 10.47 11.53
C LEU A 523 6.74 10.09 11.83
N PHE A 524 5.89 10.12 10.81
CA PHE A 524 4.53 9.62 10.90
C PHE A 524 4.48 8.13 10.50
N GLU A 525 3.84 7.32 11.35
CA GLU A 525 3.45 5.94 11.06
C GLU A 525 1.93 5.88 10.94
N SER A 526 1.40 5.39 9.83
CA SER A 526 -0.03 5.14 9.72
C SER A 526 -0.39 3.79 10.36
N CYS A 527 -1.52 3.77 11.07
CA CYS A 527 -2.13 2.58 11.64
C CYS A 527 -3.63 2.60 11.38
N ALA A 528 -4.28 1.44 11.32
CA ALA A 528 -5.74 1.34 11.30
C ALA A 528 -6.15 -0.01 11.86
N SER A 529 -6.17 -0.16 13.19
CA SER A 529 -6.20 -1.46 13.83
C SER A 529 -5.18 -2.40 13.16
N GLY A 530 -3.92 -2.04 13.22
CA GLY A 530 -2.89 -2.66 12.39
C GLY A 530 -2.91 -2.18 10.95
N GLY A 531 -2.85 -3.11 10.01
CA GLY A 531 -2.68 -2.86 8.59
C GLY A 531 -3.96 -2.67 7.78
N ASN A 532 -5.10 -2.33 8.39
CA ASN A 532 -6.37 -2.20 7.65
C ASN A 532 -6.43 -0.99 6.70
N ARG A 533 -5.45 -0.09 6.76
CA ARG A 533 -5.28 1.03 5.82
C ARG A 533 -3.82 1.15 5.36
N PHE A 534 -3.19 0.01 5.15
CA PHE A 534 -1.85 -0.04 4.57
C PHE A 534 -1.98 0.04 3.05
N ASP A 535 -1.85 1.23 2.50
CA ASP A 535 -2.05 1.52 1.08
C ASP A 535 -1.09 2.60 0.57
N PRO A 536 -0.94 2.76 -0.76
CA PRO A 536 0.00 3.73 -1.31
C PRO A 536 -0.39 5.19 -1.05
N GLY A 537 -1.69 5.47 -0.83
CA GLY A 537 -2.15 6.82 -0.51
C GLY A 537 -1.61 7.28 0.84
N MET A 538 -1.67 6.40 1.86
CA MET A 538 -1.09 6.68 3.18
C MET A 538 0.44 6.74 3.12
N LEU A 539 1.09 5.85 2.34
CA LEU A 539 2.54 5.81 2.20
C LEU A 539 3.15 7.12 1.67
N TYR A 540 2.39 7.88 0.89
CA TYR A 540 2.81 9.19 0.40
C TYR A 540 3.08 10.19 1.54
N TYR A 541 2.32 10.13 2.62
CA TYR A 541 2.42 11.03 3.78
C TYR A 541 3.20 10.41 4.94
N ALA A 542 2.91 9.16 5.24
CA ALA A 542 3.51 8.38 6.33
C ALA A 542 4.40 7.28 5.70
N PRO A 543 5.73 7.46 5.67
CA PRO A 543 6.62 6.56 4.93
C PRO A 543 6.80 5.19 5.60
N GLN A 544 6.08 4.94 6.69
CA GLN A 544 5.94 3.63 7.33
C GLN A 544 4.51 3.46 7.86
N ALA A 545 4.07 2.20 8.00
CA ALA A 545 2.78 1.84 8.54
C ALA A 545 2.91 0.66 9.50
N TRP A 546 2.08 0.61 10.53
CA TRP A 546 1.94 -0.57 11.37
C TRP A 546 1.35 -1.70 10.54
N THR A 547 2.12 -2.77 10.35
CA THR A 547 1.79 -3.79 9.35
C THR A 547 0.61 -4.65 9.76
N SER A 548 0.49 -4.97 11.06
CA SER A 548 -0.61 -5.75 11.65
C SER A 548 -0.59 -5.66 13.16
N ASP A 549 -1.76 -5.66 13.79
CA ASP A 549 -1.89 -5.86 15.24
C ASP A 549 -1.52 -7.28 15.66
N ASN A 550 -1.46 -8.23 14.72
CA ASN A 550 -0.91 -9.55 15.03
C ASN A 550 0.61 -9.46 15.10
N SER A 551 1.12 -9.45 16.31
CA SER A 551 2.56 -9.36 16.61
C SER A 551 3.25 -10.73 16.69
N ASP A 552 2.52 -11.85 16.47
CA ASP A 552 3.09 -13.20 16.45
C ASP A 552 4.04 -13.40 15.25
N ALA A 553 5.26 -13.87 15.52
CA ALA A 553 6.29 -14.01 14.49
C ALA A 553 5.88 -14.93 13.33
N VAL A 554 5.14 -16.02 13.60
CA VAL A 554 4.72 -16.99 12.58
C VAL A 554 3.63 -16.41 11.67
N GLU A 555 2.66 -15.69 12.24
CA GLU A 555 1.65 -14.99 11.44
C GLU A 555 2.26 -13.81 10.66
N ARG A 556 3.22 -13.08 11.25
CA ARG A 556 3.94 -11.99 10.59
C ARG A 556 4.73 -12.46 9.37
N GLN A 557 5.25 -13.68 9.36
CA GLN A 557 5.87 -14.24 8.15
C GLN A 557 4.91 -14.22 6.96
N LYS A 558 3.65 -14.60 7.15
CA LYS A 558 2.62 -14.57 6.09
C LYS A 558 2.21 -13.15 5.73
N ILE A 559 1.95 -12.32 6.75
CA ILE A 559 1.48 -10.94 6.58
C ILE A 559 2.55 -10.09 5.90
N GLN A 560 3.82 -10.18 6.31
CA GLN A 560 4.93 -9.43 5.71
C GLN A 560 5.29 -9.95 4.31
N TYR A 561 5.20 -11.28 4.08
CA TYR A 561 5.35 -11.85 2.75
C TYR A 561 4.33 -11.28 1.76
N GLY A 562 3.05 -11.30 2.11
CA GLY A 562 2.00 -10.72 1.26
C GLY A 562 2.14 -9.20 1.11
N THR A 563 2.47 -8.48 2.19
CA THR A 563 2.71 -7.03 2.13
C THR A 563 3.84 -6.70 1.14
N SER A 564 4.90 -7.51 1.10
CA SER A 564 6.04 -7.34 0.19
C SER A 564 5.72 -7.55 -1.30
N MET A 565 4.51 -8.00 -1.65
CA MET A 565 4.11 -8.05 -3.07
C MET A 565 4.12 -6.66 -3.71
N CYS A 566 3.73 -5.63 -2.95
CA CYS A 566 3.63 -4.27 -3.45
C CYS A 566 4.49 -3.26 -2.68
N TYR A 567 4.73 -3.46 -1.38
CA TYR A 567 5.30 -2.45 -0.49
C TYR A 567 6.75 -2.77 -0.08
N PRO A 568 7.65 -1.75 -0.03
CA PRO A 568 9.03 -1.93 0.41
C PRO A 568 9.13 -2.20 1.92
N LEU A 569 10.15 -2.91 2.35
CA LEU A 569 10.36 -3.24 3.76
C LEU A 569 10.52 -2.00 4.66
N SER A 570 11.04 -0.89 4.13
CA SER A 570 11.15 0.38 4.84
C SER A 570 9.81 0.97 5.27
N SER A 571 8.71 0.46 4.73
CA SER A 571 7.34 0.89 5.07
C SER A 571 6.63 -0.02 6.08
N MET A 572 7.23 -1.16 6.46
CA MET A 572 6.57 -2.19 7.27
C MET A 572 7.00 -2.12 8.73
N GLY A 573 6.15 -1.63 9.63
CA GLY A 573 6.37 -1.72 11.08
C GLY A 573 6.40 -3.19 11.53
N SER A 574 7.48 -3.61 12.19
CA SER A 574 7.68 -4.99 12.62
C SER A 574 8.37 -5.06 13.97
N HIS A 575 7.68 -5.61 14.98
CA HIS A 575 8.15 -5.60 16.35
C HIS A 575 8.29 -6.99 16.94
N VAL A 576 9.25 -7.14 17.86
CA VAL A 576 9.40 -8.28 18.76
C VAL A 576 8.35 -8.15 19.86
N SER A 577 7.44 -9.12 19.97
CA SER A 577 6.33 -9.11 20.92
C SER A 577 6.59 -9.99 22.14
N VAL A 578 5.70 -9.89 23.14
CA VAL A 578 5.66 -10.74 24.31
C VAL A 578 5.26 -12.19 23.93
N VAL A 579 5.66 -13.16 24.74
CA VAL A 579 5.16 -14.54 24.70
C VAL A 579 4.64 -14.95 26.09
N PRO A 580 3.52 -15.72 26.16
CA PRO A 580 2.64 -16.11 25.05
C PRO A 580 2.07 -14.92 24.31
N ASN A 581 2.01 -14.99 22.97
CA ASN A 581 1.53 -13.89 22.14
C ASN A 581 0.06 -13.56 22.44
N HIS A 582 -0.30 -12.27 22.49
CA HIS A 582 -1.63 -11.82 22.89
C HIS A 582 -2.75 -12.16 21.88
N GLN A 583 -2.44 -12.29 20.59
CA GLN A 583 -3.44 -12.59 19.55
C GLN A 583 -3.69 -14.11 19.40
N VAL A 584 -2.64 -14.92 19.44
CA VAL A 584 -2.71 -16.35 19.12
C VAL A 584 -2.25 -17.28 20.24
N ASN A 585 -1.83 -16.75 21.37
CA ASN A 585 -1.36 -17.48 22.55
C ASN A 585 -0.19 -18.45 22.24
N ARG A 586 0.63 -18.15 21.23
CA ARG A 586 1.79 -18.93 20.80
C ARG A 586 3.03 -18.50 21.58
N VAL A 587 3.90 -19.46 21.86
CA VAL A 587 5.25 -19.23 22.40
C VAL A 587 6.26 -19.54 21.31
N THR A 588 7.03 -18.54 20.92
CA THR A 588 8.10 -18.65 19.93
C THR A 588 9.43 -18.22 20.54
N PRO A 589 10.57 -18.80 20.11
CA PRO A 589 11.89 -18.36 20.56
C PRO A 589 12.12 -16.88 20.32
N LEU A 590 12.91 -16.20 21.18
CA LEU A 590 13.21 -14.77 21.05
C LEU A 590 13.89 -14.47 19.71
N HIS A 591 14.92 -15.25 19.34
CA HIS A 591 15.59 -15.08 18.05
C HIS A 591 14.66 -15.24 16.85
N THR A 592 13.61 -16.08 16.90
CA THR A 592 12.65 -16.19 15.80
C THR A 592 11.76 -14.95 15.67
N ARG A 593 11.38 -14.35 16.80
CA ARG A 593 10.66 -13.08 16.82
C ARG A 593 11.52 -11.95 16.20
N ALA A 594 12.79 -11.87 16.60
CA ALA A 594 13.74 -10.89 16.06
C ALA A 594 14.05 -11.15 14.58
N ASN A 595 14.35 -12.38 14.18
CA ASN A 595 14.65 -12.76 12.81
C ASN A 595 13.50 -12.41 11.85
N THR A 596 12.25 -12.49 12.31
CA THR A 596 11.09 -12.06 11.53
C THR A 596 10.99 -10.53 11.49
N ALA A 597 11.21 -9.86 12.63
CA ALA A 597 11.07 -8.42 12.77
C ALA A 597 12.14 -7.62 12.01
N TYR A 598 13.35 -8.18 11.79
CA TYR A 598 14.40 -7.53 11.01
C TYR A 598 13.99 -7.16 9.58
N PHE A 599 13.10 -7.95 8.98
CA PHE A 599 12.60 -7.69 7.63
C PHE A 599 11.44 -6.66 7.66
N GLY A 600 11.76 -5.46 8.17
CA GLY A 600 10.86 -4.33 8.33
C GLY A 600 11.54 -3.18 9.07
N THR A 601 10.71 -2.28 9.66
CA THR A 601 11.17 -1.25 10.58
C THR A 601 11.11 -1.82 12.01
N PHE A 602 12.27 -2.18 12.52
CA PHE A 602 12.43 -3.00 13.70
C PHE A 602 12.11 -2.27 15.01
N GLY A 603 11.46 -2.97 15.92
CA GLY A 603 11.18 -2.47 17.27
C GLY A 603 10.76 -3.57 18.24
N TYR A 604 10.37 -3.14 19.42
CA TYR A 604 9.88 -4.00 20.52
C TYR A 604 8.50 -3.51 20.98
N GLU A 605 7.64 -4.46 21.31
CA GLU A 605 6.30 -4.21 21.85
C GLU A 605 6.05 -5.14 23.03
N LEU A 606 6.84 -4.96 24.10
CA LEU A 606 6.79 -5.76 25.33
C LEU A 606 7.47 -5.00 26.49
N ASP A 607 7.29 -5.49 27.71
CA ASP A 607 8.00 -4.99 28.89
C ASP A 607 9.36 -5.69 29.02
N LEU A 608 10.43 -5.03 28.57
CA LEU A 608 11.80 -5.54 28.67
C LEU A 608 12.22 -5.82 30.12
N GLY A 609 11.63 -5.14 31.11
CA GLY A 609 11.90 -5.36 32.52
C GLY A 609 11.47 -6.72 33.06
N LYS A 610 10.66 -7.48 32.29
CA LYS A 610 10.19 -8.83 32.64
C LYS A 610 11.05 -9.95 32.05
N LEU A 611 12.01 -9.61 31.21
CA LEU A 611 12.92 -10.57 30.59
C LEU A 611 14.03 -11.03 31.57
N SER A 612 14.52 -12.21 31.39
CA SER A 612 15.69 -12.73 32.14
C SER A 612 16.98 -11.98 31.73
N ALA A 613 18.03 -12.14 32.50
CA ALA A 613 19.32 -11.52 32.17
C ALA A 613 19.92 -12.06 30.85
N GLU A 614 19.68 -13.34 30.56
CA GLU A 614 20.08 -13.98 29.31
C GLU A 614 19.31 -13.40 28.13
N GLU A 615 17.98 -13.26 28.24
CA GLU A 615 17.14 -12.62 27.21
C GLU A 615 17.51 -11.16 26.99
N ILE A 616 17.83 -10.40 28.03
CA ILE A 616 18.34 -9.01 27.90
C ILE A 616 19.68 -8.97 27.17
N ALA A 617 20.55 -9.95 27.36
CA ALA A 617 21.80 -10.04 26.60
C ALA A 617 21.51 -10.30 25.11
N GLU A 618 20.59 -11.22 24.81
CA GLU A 618 20.12 -11.51 23.44
C GLU A 618 19.51 -10.26 22.79
N VAL A 619 18.63 -9.52 23.47
CA VAL A 619 18.06 -8.23 22.99
C VAL A 619 19.15 -7.21 22.62
N LYS A 620 20.23 -7.12 23.41
CA LYS A 620 21.36 -6.22 23.08
C LYS A 620 22.06 -6.63 21.80
N ASP A 621 22.28 -7.94 21.61
CA ASP A 621 22.89 -8.47 20.39
C ASP A 621 21.95 -8.27 19.17
N GLU A 622 20.64 -8.47 19.34
CA GLU A 622 19.63 -8.20 18.31
C GLU A 622 19.64 -6.72 17.86
N ILE A 623 19.68 -5.80 18.82
CA ILE A 623 19.74 -4.36 18.53
C ILE A 623 21.07 -3.98 17.85
N ALA A 624 22.18 -4.55 18.27
CA ALA A 624 23.49 -4.33 17.66
C ALA A 624 23.49 -4.84 16.20
N PHE A 625 22.98 -6.05 15.98
CA PHE A 625 22.82 -6.62 14.64
C PHE A 625 21.93 -5.74 13.74
N MET A 626 20.78 -5.31 14.26
CA MET A 626 19.90 -4.43 13.46
C MET A 626 20.59 -3.09 13.13
N LYS A 627 21.33 -2.49 14.04
CA LYS A 627 22.07 -1.25 13.77
C LYS A 627 23.13 -1.41 12.69
N GLU A 628 23.78 -2.56 12.61
CA GLU A 628 24.78 -2.88 11.60
C GLU A 628 24.14 -3.08 10.21
N TYR A 629 23.02 -3.79 10.13
CA TYR A 629 22.44 -4.23 8.85
C TYR A 629 21.13 -3.52 8.45
N ARG A 630 20.59 -2.58 9.24
CA ARG A 630 19.27 -1.97 8.99
C ARG A 630 19.15 -1.28 7.64
N GLU A 631 20.24 -0.76 7.07
CA GLU A 631 20.23 -0.16 5.74
C GLU A 631 19.95 -1.22 4.67
N ILE A 632 20.52 -2.41 4.81
CA ILE A 632 20.27 -3.54 3.89
C ILE A 632 18.83 -4.03 4.03
N PHE A 633 18.32 -4.18 5.25
CA PHE A 633 16.94 -4.58 5.44
C PHE A 633 15.93 -3.58 4.89
N GLN A 634 16.14 -2.29 5.13
CA GLN A 634 15.16 -1.25 4.78
C GLN A 634 15.30 -0.75 3.33
N PHE A 635 16.51 -0.72 2.77
CA PHE A 635 16.79 -0.10 1.46
C PHE A 635 17.50 -1.01 0.47
N GLY A 636 17.88 -2.22 0.86
CA GLY A 636 18.41 -3.25 -0.04
C GLY A 636 17.34 -3.83 -0.98
N THR A 637 17.78 -4.67 -1.90
CA THR A 637 16.87 -5.39 -2.80
C THR A 637 16.30 -6.62 -2.08
N PHE A 638 14.99 -6.69 -1.95
CA PHE A 638 14.29 -7.80 -1.29
C PHE A 638 13.84 -8.86 -2.30
N TYR A 639 13.98 -10.14 -1.91
CA TYR A 639 13.51 -11.31 -2.67
C TYR A 639 12.76 -12.27 -1.75
N ARG A 640 11.56 -12.69 -2.16
CA ARG A 640 10.87 -13.87 -1.62
C ARG A 640 11.46 -15.10 -2.29
N LEU A 641 11.79 -16.12 -1.51
CA LEU A 641 12.46 -17.34 -2.00
C LEU A 641 11.57 -18.57 -1.85
N GLN A 642 10.87 -18.69 -0.74
CA GLN A 642 9.93 -19.77 -0.45
C GLN A 642 8.68 -19.22 0.24
N SER A 643 7.50 -19.63 -0.24
CA SER A 643 6.21 -19.13 0.23
C SER A 643 5.79 -19.77 1.56
N PRO A 644 5.36 -18.99 2.57
CA PRO A 644 4.81 -19.52 3.82
C PRO A 644 3.39 -20.10 3.64
N PHE A 645 2.76 -19.90 2.49
CA PHE A 645 1.42 -20.40 2.20
C PHE A 645 1.42 -21.81 1.62
N GLU A 646 2.55 -22.27 1.09
CA GLU A 646 2.66 -23.53 0.37
C GLU A 646 3.45 -24.58 1.12
N HIS A 647 4.34 -24.16 2.03
CA HIS A 647 5.34 -25.02 2.64
C HIS A 647 5.42 -24.87 4.17
N ASN A 648 5.99 -25.87 4.82
CA ASN A 648 6.36 -25.82 6.24
C ASN A 648 7.61 -24.96 6.50
N VAL A 649 8.32 -24.59 5.43
CA VAL A 649 9.51 -23.76 5.44
C VAL A 649 9.25 -22.52 4.60
N MET A 650 9.67 -21.39 5.08
CA MET A 650 9.64 -20.11 4.37
C MET A 650 11.06 -19.55 4.29
N ALA A 651 11.36 -18.80 3.23
CA ALA A 651 12.61 -18.06 3.12
C ALA A 651 12.44 -16.78 2.30
N TRP A 652 13.18 -15.76 2.69
CA TRP A 652 13.35 -14.50 1.98
C TRP A 652 14.76 -13.95 2.17
N MET A 653 15.13 -12.92 1.44
CA MET A 653 16.45 -12.30 1.59
C MET A 653 16.46 -10.83 1.21
N CYS A 654 17.41 -10.10 1.79
CA CYS A 654 17.81 -8.76 1.37
C CYS A 654 19.23 -8.78 0.83
N VAL A 655 19.48 -8.03 -0.24
CA VAL A 655 20.80 -7.88 -0.85
C VAL A 655 21.18 -6.40 -0.87
N SER A 656 22.41 -6.09 -0.45
CA SER A 656 22.94 -4.71 -0.47
C SER A 656 22.97 -4.15 -1.90
N GLY A 657 22.96 -2.83 -2.05
CA GLY A 657 22.96 -2.18 -3.36
C GLY A 657 24.16 -2.49 -4.24
N ASP A 658 25.31 -2.80 -3.63
CA ASP A 658 26.54 -3.24 -4.30
C ASP A 658 26.64 -4.76 -4.48
N GLN A 659 25.64 -5.49 -4.03
CA GLN A 659 25.54 -6.96 -4.05
C GLN A 659 26.66 -7.69 -3.28
N LYS A 660 27.40 -6.99 -2.40
CA LYS A 660 28.48 -7.59 -1.62
C LYS A 660 28.03 -8.24 -0.32
N THR A 661 26.87 -7.86 0.20
CA THR A 661 26.30 -8.47 1.39
C THR A 661 24.88 -8.91 1.11
N ALA A 662 24.55 -10.12 1.54
CA ALA A 662 23.18 -10.66 1.47
C ALA A 662 22.80 -11.28 2.83
N ILE A 663 21.56 -11.02 3.26
CA ILE A 663 21.02 -11.57 4.51
C ILE A 663 19.80 -12.43 4.16
N VAL A 664 19.89 -13.72 4.49
CA VAL A 664 18.85 -14.71 4.21
C VAL A 664 18.17 -15.10 5.52
N GLY A 665 16.86 -14.88 5.61
CA GLY A 665 16.01 -15.40 6.66
C GLY A 665 15.39 -16.72 6.23
N TRP A 666 15.61 -17.76 7.02
CA TRP A 666 15.01 -19.09 6.88
C TRP A 666 14.19 -19.43 8.11
N TYR A 667 12.98 -19.93 7.90
CA TYR A 667 12.02 -20.21 8.96
C TYR A 667 11.36 -21.56 8.77
N ARG A 668 11.15 -22.30 9.85
CA ARG A 668 10.43 -23.56 9.86
C ARG A 668 9.32 -23.51 10.90
N THR A 669 8.10 -23.80 10.48
CA THR A 669 6.93 -23.78 11.36
C THR A 669 6.91 -24.99 12.30
N LEU A 670 6.95 -26.21 11.76
CA LEU A 670 6.91 -27.43 12.53
C LEU A 670 8.18 -28.25 12.34
N ASN A 671 8.77 -28.72 13.44
CA ASN A 671 9.88 -29.65 13.39
C ASN A 671 9.41 -31.05 12.90
N ARG A 672 10.26 -31.74 12.14
CA ARG A 672 9.97 -33.04 11.56
C ARG A 672 11.18 -33.99 11.76
N VAL A 673 10.88 -35.20 12.20
CA VAL A 673 11.88 -36.25 12.32
C VAL A 673 12.28 -36.77 10.94
N ASN A 674 13.59 -36.91 10.69
CA ASN A 674 14.12 -37.42 9.43
C ASN A 674 13.56 -36.68 8.19
N ASP A 675 13.51 -35.36 8.25
CA ASP A 675 13.05 -34.57 7.13
C ASP A 675 14.03 -34.64 5.95
N ARG A 676 13.60 -34.16 4.80
CA ARG A 676 14.37 -34.21 3.54
C ARG A 676 15.60 -33.31 3.63
N PHE A 677 16.63 -33.65 2.84
CA PHE A 677 17.70 -32.70 2.56
C PHE A 677 17.12 -31.42 1.93
N ALA A 678 17.42 -30.30 2.53
CA ALA A 678 16.82 -29.00 2.20
C ALA A 678 17.85 -27.99 1.74
N ARG A 679 17.44 -27.18 0.79
CA ARG A 679 18.22 -26.04 0.30
C ARG A 679 17.30 -24.95 -0.23
N VAL A 680 17.80 -23.70 -0.21
CA VAL A 680 17.10 -22.52 -0.71
C VAL A 680 17.94 -21.89 -1.82
N ARG A 681 17.40 -21.79 -3.03
CA ARG A 681 18.06 -21.05 -4.11
C ARG A 681 17.95 -19.57 -3.81
N LEU A 682 19.10 -18.89 -3.83
CA LEU A 682 19.19 -17.46 -3.60
C LEU A 682 19.00 -16.67 -4.89
N ALA A 683 18.94 -15.34 -4.77
CA ALA A 683 18.76 -14.44 -5.90
C ALA A 683 19.57 -13.15 -5.74
N GLY A 684 19.86 -12.47 -6.84
CA GLY A 684 20.46 -11.13 -6.84
C GLY A 684 21.92 -11.07 -6.41
N LEU A 685 22.63 -12.19 -6.36
CA LEU A 685 24.07 -12.23 -6.08
C LEU A 685 24.89 -12.03 -7.35
N LEU A 686 26.14 -11.61 -7.20
CA LEU A 686 27.12 -11.58 -8.29
C LEU A 686 27.60 -13.00 -8.59
N PRO A 687 27.39 -13.56 -9.79
CA PRO A 687 27.68 -14.97 -10.08
C PRO A 687 29.13 -15.39 -9.79
N ASP A 688 30.08 -14.55 -10.19
CA ASP A 688 31.52 -14.84 -10.10
C ASP A 688 32.15 -14.40 -8.77
N THR A 689 31.37 -13.93 -7.80
CA THR A 689 31.85 -13.47 -6.50
C THR A 689 31.78 -14.60 -5.48
N LEU A 690 32.87 -14.80 -4.74
CA LEU A 690 32.93 -15.75 -3.63
C LEU A 690 32.31 -15.08 -2.38
N TYR A 691 31.29 -15.71 -1.80
CA TYR A 691 30.65 -15.27 -0.57
C TYR A 691 31.00 -16.22 0.58
N GLU A 692 31.21 -15.66 1.75
CA GLU A 692 31.42 -16.38 3.00
C GLU A 692 30.23 -16.18 3.93
N ASP A 693 29.67 -17.25 4.43
CA ASP A 693 28.69 -17.20 5.51
C ASP A 693 29.37 -16.89 6.86
N SER A 694 29.03 -15.77 7.45
CA SER A 694 29.66 -15.26 8.68
C SER A 694 29.51 -16.21 9.88
N ARG A 695 28.51 -17.12 9.86
CA ARG A 695 28.25 -18.05 10.95
C ARG A 695 29.10 -19.33 10.82
N SER A 696 29.14 -19.91 9.64
CA SER A 696 29.78 -21.21 9.40
C SER A 696 31.19 -21.10 8.82
N GLY A 697 31.55 -19.95 8.25
CA GLY A 697 32.76 -19.77 7.46
C GLY A 697 32.73 -20.50 6.11
N ALA A 698 31.59 -21.08 5.72
CA ALA A 698 31.42 -21.75 4.44
C ALA A 698 31.51 -20.75 3.28
N ARG A 699 32.21 -21.12 2.22
CA ARG A 699 32.42 -20.26 1.04
C ARG A 699 31.80 -20.89 -0.19
N CYS A 700 31.01 -20.11 -0.93
CA CYS A 700 30.37 -20.51 -2.17
C CYS A 700 30.37 -19.34 -3.16
N TYR A 701 30.50 -19.64 -4.44
CA TYR A 701 30.27 -18.62 -5.45
C TYR A 701 28.79 -18.25 -5.56
N GLY A 702 28.52 -17.04 -6.03
CA GLY A 702 27.15 -16.55 -6.20
C GLY A 702 26.31 -17.42 -7.13
N ASP A 703 26.88 -17.93 -8.22
CA ASP A 703 26.20 -18.86 -9.12
C ASP A 703 25.85 -20.19 -8.46
N GLU A 704 26.74 -20.75 -7.60
CA GLU A 704 26.44 -21.95 -6.80
C GLU A 704 25.24 -21.71 -5.88
N LEU A 705 25.21 -20.58 -5.19
CA LEU A 705 24.11 -20.19 -4.29
C LEU A 705 22.79 -19.94 -5.04
N MET A 706 22.85 -19.39 -6.26
CA MET A 706 21.66 -19.13 -7.08
C MET A 706 21.14 -20.38 -7.80
N HIS A 707 22.01 -21.29 -8.24
CA HIS A 707 21.60 -22.45 -9.05
C HIS A 707 21.47 -23.73 -8.24
N TYR A 708 22.45 -24.04 -7.39
CA TYR A 708 22.36 -25.20 -6.47
C TYR A 708 21.59 -24.85 -5.18
N GLY A 709 21.91 -23.72 -4.57
CA GLY A 709 21.27 -23.17 -3.39
C GLY A 709 22.08 -23.31 -2.11
N LEU A 710 21.73 -22.50 -1.12
CA LEU A 710 22.18 -22.53 0.26
C LEU A 710 21.63 -23.80 0.94
N ILE A 711 22.49 -24.61 1.54
CA ILE A 711 22.09 -25.82 2.25
C ILE A 711 21.49 -25.43 3.61
N THR A 712 20.24 -25.80 3.84
CA THR A 712 19.47 -25.50 5.06
C THR A 712 19.02 -26.76 5.79
N THR A 713 19.49 -27.92 5.39
CA THR A 713 19.22 -29.20 6.06
C THR A 713 19.63 -29.14 7.52
N ASP A 714 18.76 -29.53 8.40
CA ASP A 714 19.11 -29.77 9.82
C ASP A 714 19.29 -31.25 10.11
N GLY A 715 19.93 -31.53 11.26
CA GLY A 715 20.30 -32.88 11.67
C GLY A 715 19.26 -33.59 12.56
N THR A 716 18.01 -33.16 12.60
CA THR A 716 17.00 -33.73 13.50
C THR A 716 16.68 -35.16 13.11
N THR A 717 17.21 -36.12 13.87
CA THR A 717 17.07 -37.57 13.63
C THR A 717 15.90 -38.20 14.38
N GLY A 718 15.36 -37.51 15.40
CA GLY A 718 14.39 -38.06 16.35
C GLY A 718 15.06 -38.75 17.56
N GLU A 719 16.37 -38.79 17.60
CA GLU A 719 17.14 -39.26 18.77
C GLU A 719 17.54 -38.04 19.62
N PRO A 720 17.62 -38.19 20.95
CA PRO A 720 18.06 -37.09 21.79
C PRO A 720 19.56 -36.82 21.58
N HIS A 721 19.88 -35.66 21.05
CA HIS A 721 21.24 -35.16 20.88
C HIS A 721 21.38 -33.80 21.61
N PRO A 722 21.53 -33.79 22.93
CA PRO A 722 21.57 -32.57 23.73
C PRO A 722 22.71 -31.61 23.32
N GLU A 723 23.81 -32.15 22.85
CA GLU A 723 24.99 -31.41 22.38
C GLU A 723 24.79 -30.71 21.03
N ASP A 724 23.85 -31.18 20.18
CA ASP A 724 23.62 -30.61 18.86
C ASP A 724 22.58 -29.49 18.86
N GLY A 725 21.99 -29.17 20.02
CA GLY A 725 20.89 -28.24 20.16
C GLY A 725 19.66 -28.66 19.34
N LEU A 726 18.74 -29.38 19.98
CA LEU A 726 17.50 -29.81 19.34
C LEU A 726 16.74 -28.58 18.82
N THR A 727 16.54 -28.55 17.54
CA THR A 727 15.65 -27.57 16.93
C THR A 727 14.20 -27.90 17.29
N THR A 728 13.47 -26.87 17.71
CA THR A 728 12.05 -26.98 18.10
C THR A 728 11.14 -26.53 16.97
N ASP A 729 9.82 -26.57 17.19
CA ASP A 729 8.86 -25.85 16.33
C ASP A 729 9.16 -24.36 16.34
N PHE A 730 8.78 -23.67 15.27
CA PHE A 730 8.96 -22.24 15.09
C PHE A 730 10.42 -21.77 15.12
N ASP A 731 11.31 -22.60 14.57
CA ASP A 731 12.75 -22.30 14.49
C ASP A 731 13.07 -21.38 13.29
N SER A 732 14.13 -20.62 13.41
CA SER A 732 14.62 -19.74 12.34
C SER A 732 16.14 -19.60 12.35
N ARG A 733 16.68 -19.26 11.18
CA ARG A 733 18.12 -18.98 11.00
C ARG A 733 18.32 -17.79 10.11
N LEU A 734 19.31 -16.96 10.47
CA LEU A 734 19.85 -15.93 9.58
C LEU A 734 21.19 -16.41 9.04
N TYR A 735 21.39 -16.21 7.74
CA TYR A 735 22.66 -16.38 7.06
C TYR A 735 23.10 -15.01 6.54
N VAL A 736 24.27 -14.55 6.98
CA VAL A 736 24.88 -13.32 6.51
C VAL A 736 26.04 -13.66 5.60
N LEU A 737 25.85 -13.43 4.32
CA LEU A 737 26.79 -13.76 3.28
C LEU A 737 27.54 -12.50 2.86
N ASN A 738 28.86 -12.50 3.04
CA ASN A 738 29.71 -11.38 2.66
C ASN A 738 30.68 -11.79 1.54
N ALA A 739 30.81 -10.93 0.54
CA ALA A 739 31.81 -11.13 -0.52
C ALA A 739 33.23 -11.15 0.08
N VAL A 740 34.01 -12.14 -0.25
CA VAL A 740 35.43 -12.24 0.09
C VAL A 740 36.25 -11.79 -1.09
N GLU A 741 37.31 -11.00 -0.83
CA GLU A 741 38.22 -10.50 -1.86
C GLU A 741 39.04 -11.62 -2.54
#